data_e995fe899f42134c9638e885547066b6
#
_entry.id   e995fe899f42134c9638e885547066b6
#
_cell.length_a   1.000
_cell.length_b   1.000
_cell.length_c   1.000
_cell.angle_alpha   90.00
_cell.angle_beta   90.00
_cell.angle_gamma   90.00
#
_symmetry.space_group_name_H-M   'P 1'
#
loop_
_entity.id
_entity.type
_entity.pdbx_description
1 polymer ?
#
loop_
_entity_poly.entity_id
_entity_poly.type
_entity_poly.pdbx_seq_one_letter_code
_entity_poly.pdbx_strand_id
1 'polypeptide(L)'
;MSTVLLILRRCALRHWRLAFKQQLALMLILALGSSVYLAVRLASNAALSGFETFTDGVTRQPDWTVQALTGSLHEADLLRMREALGPRPVSLLPVVEETVTPASDKGNGEIGSRATWRLLGVDFIALLNLRGQAPAGLGASNMQSVRSGVYVSPKLGAKAGEELRLIVDDRVITLQVAGVVPEVPGVPSLPAHLLLMDLPEAQSVLQRGDRIDRVEFLSQDSPLFPSLREETGRLLKAHWQVRGGSDRRQLAGTMTQAFRLNLTILSLLALLVGGYLIFQALDGVVLRRRNEIGILKSLGVTDRAIQIAFLLEAALLGLCGGALGVLLGWLGAQAAVGGVTKTMNALYGATSEQQASLSVSEALLALSISILASLIAAWWPARMAARTPPAHMLGNHATPFEGGTVWRVEWIGWAMMLAALLLAQLPVLRFENGTRLPLAGYTAALLWLVGAGLAASTILRFVARKKALSAVWRIALSHLRRPTVRHRFAVAALASAVAMTTGMAVMVASFDHTMRGWIDRTMKADIYVSSAGAQSASSTHAITPKTVAELGREPGVEELAFVQAKTLLWQGGEVLVLGTNPVFAYKHDLYAWVQAPQQKEWWKSDDAITPAIISESWSERFGTHVGDTIDLAGHKVRVVAMNAEYGNERGSLTLPSEVFRAWFDTDEAWRVALMLKPGVDAETVRSRIEAQQPGLSVFTNAHLRREALRIFRQTFSVTHALEVIGVIVAVVGLGLALTSLLLERRAVLATLHSLGMSRREIARSAALEGLGVACAGAFTGIAAGLWLGWLLVYRINKQCFGWTLQFHAVWWHLAVLGAAVIITGMLVAAMVGRWAALLPSEHTEE
;
A
#
# COMPACT_ATOMS: atom_id res chain seq x y z
N MET A 1 -19.57 36.78 -20.01
CA MET A 1 -19.09 35.50 -20.59
C MET A 1 -18.32 35.67 -21.91
N SER A 2 -18.72 36.59 -22.79
CA SER A 2 -18.05 36.88 -24.07
C SER A 2 -16.59 37.38 -23.93
N THR A 3 -16.30 38.30 -23.02
CA THR A 3 -14.95 38.86 -22.79
C THR A 3 -13.98 37.83 -22.26
N VAL A 4 -14.37 36.94 -21.34
CA VAL A 4 -13.55 35.85 -20.80
C VAL A 4 -13.18 34.86 -21.91
N LEU A 5 -14.16 34.48 -22.73
CA LEU A 5 -13.96 33.53 -23.83
C LEU A 5 -13.04 34.12 -24.91
N LEU A 6 -13.10 35.42 -25.14
CA LEU A 6 -12.25 36.15 -26.08
C LEU A 6 -10.80 36.19 -25.58
N ILE A 7 -10.59 36.45 -24.31
CA ILE A 7 -9.27 36.42 -23.66
C ILE A 7 -8.69 34.99 -23.75
N LEU A 8 -9.48 33.98 -23.42
CA LEU A 8 -9.06 32.58 -23.50
C LEU A 8 -8.64 32.19 -24.93
N ARG A 9 -9.45 32.53 -25.92
CA ARG A 9 -9.19 32.15 -27.33
C ARG A 9 -8.01 32.93 -27.91
N ARG A 10 -7.91 34.24 -27.70
CA ARG A 10 -6.89 35.09 -28.34
C ARG A 10 -5.59 35.17 -27.55
N CYS A 11 -5.63 35.10 -26.23
CA CYS A 11 -4.44 35.22 -25.41
C CYS A 11 -3.93 33.83 -24.96
N ALA A 12 -4.77 33.01 -24.30
CA ALA A 12 -4.33 31.73 -23.74
C ALA A 12 -3.98 30.70 -24.82
N LEU A 13 -4.88 30.39 -25.76
CA LEU A 13 -4.65 29.36 -26.78
C LEU A 13 -3.54 29.76 -27.75
N ARG A 14 -3.37 31.05 -28.06
CA ARG A 14 -2.24 31.53 -28.87
C ARG A 14 -0.92 31.31 -28.14
N HIS A 15 -0.88 31.52 -26.84
CA HIS A 15 0.30 31.30 -26.02
C HIS A 15 0.68 29.83 -25.91
N TRP A 16 -0.29 28.91 -25.93
CA TRP A 16 -0.04 27.47 -25.97
C TRP A 16 0.78 27.08 -27.21
N ARG A 17 0.54 27.72 -28.34
CA ARG A 17 1.33 27.50 -29.59
C ARG A 17 2.74 28.08 -29.49
N LEU A 18 2.88 29.26 -28.89
CA LEU A 18 4.17 29.95 -28.79
C LEU A 18 5.08 29.38 -27.70
N ALA A 19 4.52 28.91 -26.60
CA ALA A 19 5.25 28.35 -25.45
C ALA A 19 5.00 26.84 -25.26
N PHE A 20 4.80 26.09 -26.35
CA PHE A 20 4.39 24.69 -26.34
C PHE A 20 5.26 23.79 -25.42
N LYS A 21 6.60 23.94 -25.47
CA LYS A 21 7.53 23.15 -24.64
C LYS A 21 7.29 23.34 -23.14
N GLN A 22 6.93 24.55 -22.70
CA GLN A 22 6.65 24.84 -21.31
C GLN A 22 5.28 24.30 -20.88
N GLN A 23 4.29 24.45 -21.72
CA GLN A 23 2.95 23.89 -21.47
C GLN A 23 2.99 22.36 -21.40
N LEU A 24 3.78 21.75 -22.30
CA LEU A 24 4.01 20.31 -22.28
C LEU A 24 4.67 19.84 -20.97
N ALA A 25 5.68 20.57 -20.48
CA ALA A 25 6.32 20.27 -19.21
C ALA A 25 5.32 20.35 -18.04
N LEU A 26 4.43 21.35 -18.03
CA LEU A 26 3.37 21.49 -17.06
C LEU A 26 2.36 20.34 -17.10
N MET A 27 1.91 19.98 -18.32
CA MET A 27 1.03 18.84 -18.53
C MET A 27 1.66 17.54 -18.05
N LEU A 28 2.95 17.32 -18.33
CA LEU A 28 3.68 16.13 -17.87
C LEU A 28 3.77 16.06 -16.35
N ILE A 29 4.02 17.17 -15.66
CA ILE A 29 4.06 17.21 -14.19
C ILE A 29 2.69 16.86 -13.60
N LEU A 30 1.62 17.45 -14.16
CA LEU A 30 0.25 17.12 -13.78
C LEU A 30 -0.08 15.66 -14.07
N ALA A 31 0.31 15.19 -15.24
CA ALA A 31 0.11 13.81 -15.66
C ALA A 31 0.83 12.83 -14.74
N LEU A 32 2.08 13.10 -14.37
CA LEU A 32 2.83 12.27 -13.41
C LEU A 32 2.16 12.22 -12.04
N GLY A 33 1.74 13.38 -11.50
CA GLY A 33 1.08 13.42 -10.19
C GLY A 33 -0.23 12.63 -10.17
N SER A 34 -1.09 12.80 -11.18
CA SER A 34 -2.37 12.10 -11.28
C SER A 34 -2.21 10.63 -11.69
N SER A 35 -1.21 10.29 -12.50
CA SER A 35 -0.95 8.91 -12.93
C SER A 35 -0.58 8.00 -11.77
N VAL A 36 0.24 8.49 -10.84
CA VAL A 36 0.62 7.74 -9.64
C VAL A 36 -0.59 7.43 -8.78
N TYR A 37 -1.44 8.43 -8.53
CA TYR A 37 -2.67 8.23 -7.77
C TYR A 37 -3.55 7.15 -8.41
N LEU A 38 -3.78 7.25 -9.72
CA LEU A 38 -4.63 6.30 -10.43
C LEU A 38 -4.01 4.91 -10.51
N ALA A 39 -2.70 4.81 -10.80
CA ALA A 39 -2.00 3.53 -10.89
C ALA A 39 -2.07 2.74 -9.58
N VAL A 40 -1.83 3.41 -8.46
CA VAL A 40 -1.92 2.81 -7.12
C VAL A 40 -3.35 2.37 -6.83
N ARG A 41 -4.33 3.21 -7.13
CA ARG A 41 -5.74 2.91 -6.90
C ARG A 41 -6.22 1.72 -7.72
N LEU A 42 -5.91 1.69 -9.02
CA LEU A 42 -6.28 0.58 -9.90
C LEU A 42 -5.59 -0.72 -9.51
N ALA A 43 -4.30 -0.67 -9.18
CA ALA A 43 -3.56 -1.85 -8.73
C ALA A 43 -4.11 -2.40 -7.41
N SER A 44 -4.46 -1.53 -6.47
CA SER A 44 -5.10 -1.92 -5.20
C SER A 44 -6.49 -2.52 -5.42
N ASN A 45 -7.30 -1.92 -6.29
CA ASN A 45 -8.63 -2.42 -6.58
C ASN A 45 -8.58 -3.77 -7.30
N ALA A 46 -7.66 -3.97 -8.25
CA ALA A 46 -7.46 -5.25 -8.92
C ALA A 46 -7.05 -6.36 -7.94
N ALA A 47 -6.20 -6.03 -6.96
CA ALA A 47 -5.82 -6.96 -5.91
C ALA A 47 -6.99 -7.32 -5.00
N LEU A 48 -7.87 -6.36 -4.66
CA LEU A 48 -9.03 -6.56 -3.79
C LEU A 48 -10.16 -7.31 -4.48
N SER A 49 -10.44 -7.00 -5.74
CA SER A 49 -11.50 -7.67 -6.49
C SER A 49 -11.24 -9.17 -6.66
N GLY A 50 -9.98 -9.58 -6.67
CA GLY A 50 -9.60 -10.99 -6.60
C GLY A 50 -10.11 -11.69 -5.33
N PHE A 51 -10.18 -10.99 -4.21
CA PHE A 51 -10.73 -11.51 -2.96
C PHE A 51 -12.26 -11.57 -2.96
N GLU A 52 -12.93 -10.55 -3.50
CA GLU A 52 -14.39 -10.43 -3.44
C GLU A 52 -15.09 -11.38 -4.40
N THR A 53 -14.59 -11.53 -5.62
CA THR A 53 -15.20 -12.39 -6.66
C THR A 53 -15.23 -13.85 -6.27
N PHE A 54 -14.35 -14.25 -5.37
CA PHE A 54 -14.18 -15.64 -4.98
C PHE A 54 -15.23 -16.13 -3.98
N THR A 55 -15.75 -15.27 -3.13
CA THR A 55 -16.68 -15.64 -2.05
C THR A 55 -18.14 -15.55 -2.47
N ASP A 56 -18.46 -14.63 -3.39
CA ASP A 56 -19.83 -14.31 -3.76
C ASP A 56 -20.39 -15.17 -4.91
N GLY A 57 -19.57 -16.00 -5.56
CA GLY A 57 -19.95 -16.70 -6.80
C GLY A 57 -20.82 -17.94 -6.60
N VAL A 58 -20.81 -18.59 -5.46
CA VAL A 58 -21.44 -19.90 -5.25
C VAL A 58 -22.71 -19.82 -4.43
N THR A 59 -22.73 -19.03 -3.40
CA THR A 59 -23.87 -18.86 -2.52
C THR A 59 -24.38 -17.44 -2.55
N ARG A 60 -25.73 -17.22 -2.53
CA ARG A 60 -26.27 -15.93 -2.11
C ARG A 60 -25.58 -15.57 -0.81
N GLN A 61 -25.28 -14.27 -0.60
CA GLN A 61 -24.68 -13.83 0.66
C GLN A 61 -25.45 -14.42 1.85
N PRO A 62 -24.80 -15.24 2.68
CA PRO A 62 -25.47 -15.75 3.86
C PRO A 62 -25.79 -14.57 4.79
N ASP A 63 -26.95 -14.60 5.39
CA ASP A 63 -27.31 -13.60 6.40
C ASP A 63 -26.37 -13.72 7.60
N TRP A 64 -26.10 -14.96 7.99
CA TRP A 64 -25.22 -15.31 9.09
C TRP A 64 -24.34 -16.50 8.73
N THR A 65 -23.13 -16.47 9.26
CA THR A 65 -22.19 -17.61 9.23
C THR A 65 -21.83 -17.97 10.66
N VAL A 66 -21.99 -19.23 11.01
CA VAL A 66 -21.60 -19.79 12.29
C VAL A 66 -20.32 -20.57 12.13
N GLN A 67 -19.37 -20.35 13.03
CA GLN A 67 -18.12 -21.10 13.14
C GLN A 67 -17.93 -21.56 14.59
N ALA A 68 -17.13 -22.60 14.80
CA ALA A 68 -16.75 -23.00 16.14
C ALA A 68 -15.84 -21.97 16.79
N LEU A 69 -15.98 -21.78 18.11
CA LEU A 69 -15.05 -20.97 18.91
C LEU A 69 -13.66 -21.61 18.98
N THR A 70 -13.66 -22.90 19.21
CA THR A 70 -12.47 -23.75 19.31
C THR A 70 -12.75 -25.07 18.61
N GLY A 71 -11.79 -25.54 17.83
CA GLY A 71 -11.96 -26.77 17.09
C GLY A 71 -12.77 -26.61 15.79
N SER A 72 -13.56 -27.60 15.44
CA SER A 72 -14.47 -27.68 14.27
C SER A 72 -15.91 -27.86 14.77
N LEU A 73 -16.86 -27.44 13.95
CA LEU A 73 -18.26 -27.84 14.15
C LEU A 73 -18.42 -29.32 13.77
N HIS A 74 -19.37 -30.00 14.39
CA HIS A 74 -19.72 -31.35 14.06
C HIS A 74 -21.15 -31.40 13.48
N GLU A 75 -21.49 -32.43 12.76
CA GLU A 75 -22.87 -32.62 12.22
C GLU A 75 -23.92 -32.61 13.32
N ALA A 76 -23.62 -33.09 14.53
CA ALA A 76 -24.50 -33.01 15.68
C ALA A 76 -24.88 -31.57 16.08
N ASP A 77 -24.01 -30.59 15.78
CA ASP A 77 -24.30 -29.19 16.06
C ASP A 77 -25.37 -28.62 15.11
N LEU A 78 -25.51 -29.17 13.90
CA LEU A 78 -26.57 -28.79 12.98
C LEU A 78 -27.93 -29.04 13.57
N LEU A 79 -28.13 -30.19 14.25
CA LEU A 79 -29.36 -30.52 14.94
C LEU A 79 -29.67 -29.53 16.05
N ARG A 80 -28.66 -29.22 16.87
CA ARG A 80 -28.79 -28.22 17.96
C ARG A 80 -29.16 -26.85 17.41
N MET A 81 -28.51 -26.44 16.30
CA MET A 81 -28.82 -25.17 15.63
C MET A 81 -30.25 -25.18 15.09
N ARG A 82 -30.70 -26.27 14.50
CA ARG A 82 -32.07 -26.41 14.01
C ARG A 82 -33.10 -26.38 15.12
N GLU A 83 -32.83 -27.04 16.23
CA GLU A 83 -33.68 -27.02 17.43
C GLU A 83 -33.77 -25.58 18.00
N ALA A 84 -32.67 -24.87 18.11
CA ALA A 84 -32.64 -23.49 18.60
C ALA A 84 -33.44 -22.54 17.67
N LEU A 85 -33.45 -22.78 16.36
CA LEU A 85 -34.19 -21.97 15.39
C LEU A 85 -35.69 -22.33 15.36
N GLY A 86 -36.08 -23.55 15.74
CA GLY A 86 -37.44 -24.02 15.69
C GLY A 86 -38.06 -23.99 14.27
N PRO A 87 -39.36 -23.67 14.12
CA PRO A 87 -40.08 -23.72 12.85
C PRO A 87 -39.78 -22.55 11.90
N ARG A 88 -38.80 -21.71 12.21
CA ARG A 88 -38.44 -20.53 11.38
C ARG A 88 -37.97 -20.96 9.99
N PRO A 89 -38.39 -20.25 8.93
CA PRO A 89 -37.97 -20.53 7.56
C PRO A 89 -36.54 -20.03 7.30
N VAL A 90 -35.59 -20.70 7.93
CA VAL A 90 -34.16 -20.45 7.80
C VAL A 90 -33.49 -21.70 7.28
N SER A 91 -32.81 -21.58 6.18
CA SER A 91 -32.04 -22.69 5.59
C SER A 91 -30.61 -22.70 6.17
N LEU A 92 -30.18 -23.89 6.56
CA LEU A 92 -28.84 -24.17 7.05
C LEU A 92 -28.07 -24.84 5.93
N LEU A 93 -26.92 -24.25 5.57
CA LEU A 93 -26.00 -24.82 4.59
C LEU A 93 -24.66 -25.11 5.28
N PRO A 94 -24.40 -26.36 5.65
CA PRO A 94 -23.09 -26.78 6.13
C PRO A 94 -22.07 -26.73 5.01
N VAL A 95 -20.88 -26.26 5.32
CA VAL A 95 -19.81 -26.06 4.35
C VAL A 95 -18.50 -26.58 4.91
N VAL A 96 -17.83 -27.40 4.10
CA VAL A 96 -16.43 -27.79 4.26
C VAL A 96 -15.64 -27.11 3.15
N GLU A 97 -14.61 -26.38 3.51
CA GLU A 97 -13.79 -25.61 2.56
C GLU A 97 -12.33 -25.95 2.74
N GLU A 98 -11.67 -26.26 1.62
CA GLU A 98 -10.23 -26.54 1.61
C GLU A 98 -9.56 -25.89 0.41
N THR A 99 -8.34 -25.41 0.61
CA THR A 99 -7.50 -24.94 -0.48
C THR A 99 -6.68 -26.10 -1.04
N VAL A 100 -6.75 -26.32 -2.33
CA VAL A 100 -6.05 -27.41 -3.01
C VAL A 100 -5.17 -26.87 -4.12
N THR A 101 -4.11 -27.62 -4.45
CA THR A 101 -3.15 -27.23 -5.48
C THR A 101 -3.06 -28.34 -6.54
N PRO A 102 -3.10 -28.03 -7.85
CA PRO A 102 -2.89 -29.02 -8.89
C PRO A 102 -1.53 -29.70 -8.77
N ALA A 103 -1.49 -31.02 -8.72
CA ALA A 103 -0.24 -31.78 -8.62
C ALA A 103 0.63 -31.68 -9.88
N SER A 104 0.02 -31.35 -11.03
CA SER A 104 0.71 -31.13 -12.30
C SER A 104 1.48 -29.81 -12.34
N ASP A 105 1.10 -28.85 -11.51
CA ASP A 105 1.75 -27.55 -11.43
C ASP A 105 2.96 -27.64 -10.51
N LYS A 106 4.15 -27.82 -11.10
CA LYS A 106 5.41 -27.87 -10.34
C LYS A 106 5.82 -26.51 -9.77
N GLY A 107 5.18 -25.43 -10.21
CA GLY A 107 5.60 -24.06 -9.90
C GLY A 107 7.06 -23.79 -10.33
N ASN A 108 7.48 -22.56 -10.22
CA ASN A 108 8.88 -22.16 -10.52
C ASN A 108 9.79 -22.26 -9.28
N GLY A 109 9.41 -23.01 -8.25
CA GLY A 109 10.11 -23.00 -6.95
C GLY A 109 9.88 -21.72 -6.12
N GLU A 110 9.07 -20.80 -6.60
CA GLU A 110 8.71 -19.57 -5.91
C GLU A 110 7.49 -19.81 -5.00
N ILE A 111 7.47 -19.19 -3.82
CA ILE A 111 6.31 -19.24 -2.93
C ILE A 111 5.13 -18.52 -3.60
N GLY A 112 3.96 -19.15 -3.61
CA GLY A 112 2.76 -18.60 -4.25
C GLY A 112 2.78 -18.67 -5.78
N SER A 113 3.69 -19.42 -6.39
CA SER A 113 3.75 -19.59 -7.86
C SER A 113 2.82 -20.68 -8.39
N ARG A 114 2.38 -21.58 -7.53
CA ARG A 114 1.42 -22.63 -7.91
C ARG A 114 0.01 -22.07 -7.90
N ALA A 115 -0.80 -22.49 -8.86
CA ALA A 115 -2.22 -22.17 -8.87
C ALA A 115 -2.88 -22.77 -7.62
N THR A 116 -3.64 -21.97 -6.90
CA THR A 116 -4.44 -22.44 -5.77
C THR A 116 -5.90 -22.50 -6.19
N TRP A 117 -6.50 -23.64 -5.94
CA TRP A 117 -7.92 -23.87 -6.18
C TRP A 117 -8.63 -24.04 -4.85
N ARG A 118 -9.93 -23.79 -4.80
CA ARG A 118 -10.74 -24.09 -3.64
C ARG A 118 -11.65 -25.25 -3.90
N LEU A 119 -11.64 -26.21 -3.01
CA LEU A 119 -12.62 -27.28 -2.93
C LEU A 119 -13.66 -26.89 -1.90
N LEU A 120 -14.91 -26.85 -2.33
CA LEU A 120 -16.05 -26.52 -1.49
C LEU A 120 -17.00 -27.72 -1.42
N GLY A 121 -17.05 -28.34 -0.27
CA GLY A 121 -18.03 -29.38 0.06
C GLY A 121 -19.30 -28.72 0.60
N VAL A 122 -20.42 -28.90 -0.09
CA VAL A 122 -21.71 -28.34 0.28
C VAL A 122 -22.79 -29.38 0.12
N ASP A 123 -23.84 -29.32 0.94
CA ASP A 123 -25.01 -30.15 0.77
C ASP A 123 -25.78 -29.72 -0.49
N PHE A 124 -25.69 -30.53 -1.54
CA PHE A 124 -26.32 -30.24 -2.82
C PHE A 124 -27.85 -30.21 -2.71
N ILE A 125 -28.47 -31.03 -1.84
CA ILE A 125 -29.90 -31.02 -1.62
C ILE A 125 -30.35 -29.71 -1.01
N ALA A 126 -29.64 -29.25 0.02
CA ALA A 126 -29.90 -27.96 0.65
C ALA A 126 -29.68 -26.80 -0.34
N LEU A 127 -28.62 -26.87 -1.15
CA LEU A 127 -28.29 -25.83 -2.14
C LEU A 127 -29.37 -25.72 -3.24
N LEU A 128 -29.91 -26.84 -3.70
CA LEU A 128 -31.00 -26.90 -4.69
C LEU A 128 -32.31 -26.28 -4.17
N ASN A 129 -32.63 -26.56 -2.92
CA ASN A 129 -33.83 -26.01 -2.25
C ASN A 129 -33.73 -24.47 -2.07
N LEU A 130 -32.51 -23.93 -1.90
CA LEU A 130 -32.31 -22.50 -1.74
C LEU A 130 -32.48 -21.70 -3.02
N ARG A 131 -32.21 -22.27 -4.17
CA ARG A 131 -32.23 -21.55 -5.45
C ARG A 131 -33.57 -21.55 -6.15
N GLY A 132 -34.54 -22.38 -5.71
CA GLY A 132 -35.88 -22.51 -6.34
C GLY A 132 -35.84 -22.94 -7.81
N GLN A 133 -34.67 -22.97 -8.41
CA GLN A 133 -34.33 -23.53 -9.73
C GLN A 133 -32.93 -24.09 -9.64
N ALA A 134 -32.79 -25.38 -9.82
CA ALA A 134 -31.45 -25.99 -9.92
C ALA A 134 -30.63 -25.26 -11.02
N PRO A 135 -29.32 -25.06 -10.85
CA PRO A 135 -28.48 -24.73 -11.98
C PRO A 135 -28.79 -25.67 -13.12
N ALA A 136 -28.89 -25.18 -14.37
CA ALA A 136 -29.37 -25.91 -15.52
C ALA A 136 -28.61 -27.23 -15.85
N GLY A 137 -27.63 -27.65 -15.05
CA GLY A 137 -26.95 -28.93 -15.10
C GLY A 137 -27.15 -29.83 -13.88
N LEU A 138 -27.82 -29.32 -12.83
CA LEU A 138 -28.17 -30.05 -11.59
C LEU A 138 -29.69 -30.15 -11.44
N GLY A 139 -30.44 -30.15 -12.54
CA GLY A 139 -31.91 -30.21 -12.52
C GLY A 139 -32.44 -31.52 -11.94
N ALA A 140 -33.63 -31.46 -11.32
CA ALA A 140 -34.29 -32.54 -10.65
C ALA A 140 -34.46 -33.84 -11.48
N SER A 141 -34.40 -33.78 -12.81
CA SER A 141 -34.40 -34.95 -13.71
C SER A 141 -33.07 -35.73 -13.71
N ASN A 142 -31.95 -35.12 -13.24
CA ASN A 142 -30.64 -35.76 -13.14
C ASN A 142 -30.25 -36.14 -11.70
N MET A 143 -31.08 -35.89 -10.71
CA MET A 143 -30.81 -36.25 -9.30
C MET A 143 -30.62 -37.76 -9.04
N GLN A 144 -31.05 -38.64 -9.93
CA GLN A 144 -30.71 -40.08 -9.85
C GLN A 144 -29.27 -40.37 -10.29
N SER A 145 -28.51 -39.39 -10.75
CA SER A 145 -27.15 -39.51 -11.19
C SER A 145 -26.24 -38.38 -10.71
N VAL A 146 -26.36 -37.91 -9.47
CA VAL A 146 -25.27 -37.15 -8.85
C VAL A 146 -24.07 -38.09 -8.81
N ARG A 147 -23.20 -37.97 -9.77
CA ARG A 147 -21.98 -38.80 -9.84
C ARG A 147 -21.06 -38.37 -8.75
N SER A 148 -20.46 -39.30 -8.09
CA SER A 148 -19.35 -39.11 -7.19
C SER A 148 -18.22 -38.35 -7.93
N GLY A 149 -17.67 -37.29 -7.34
CA GLY A 149 -16.62 -36.48 -7.93
C GLY A 149 -16.82 -34.99 -7.81
N VAL A 150 -15.99 -34.26 -8.50
CA VAL A 150 -15.97 -32.80 -8.43
C VAL A 150 -16.69 -32.15 -9.62
N TYR A 151 -17.44 -31.10 -9.33
CA TYR A 151 -18.05 -30.23 -10.34
C TYR A 151 -17.19 -28.98 -10.52
N VAL A 152 -16.90 -28.67 -11.78
CA VAL A 152 -15.95 -27.60 -12.13
C VAL A 152 -16.61 -26.47 -12.93
N SER A 153 -15.98 -25.30 -12.93
CA SER A 153 -16.39 -24.19 -13.80
C SER A 153 -15.99 -24.48 -15.25
N PRO A 154 -16.81 -24.06 -16.25
CA PRO A 154 -16.44 -24.14 -17.66
C PRO A 154 -15.11 -23.44 -17.97
N LYS A 155 -14.78 -22.41 -17.18
CA LYS A 155 -13.54 -21.61 -17.33
C LYS A 155 -12.29 -22.39 -16.99
N LEU A 156 -12.42 -23.50 -16.26
CA LEU A 156 -11.29 -24.38 -15.96
C LEU A 156 -10.84 -25.19 -17.18
N GLY A 157 -11.73 -25.40 -18.16
CA GLY A 157 -11.46 -26.17 -19.38
C GLY A 157 -11.43 -27.70 -19.20
N ALA A 158 -11.62 -28.19 -17.98
CA ALA A 158 -11.70 -29.63 -17.69
C ALA A 158 -13.02 -30.25 -18.18
N LYS A 159 -12.98 -31.51 -18.58
CA LYS A 159 -14.13 -32.24 -19.13
C LYS A 159 -14.66 -33.26 -18.13
N ALA A 160 -15.94 -33.56 -18.19
CA ALA A 160 -16.55 -34.64 -17.40
C ALA A 160 -15.85 -35.99 -17.69
N GLY A 161 -15.50 -36.71 -16.63
CA GLY A 161 -14.73 -37.95 -16.68
C GLY A 161 -13.21 -37.80 -16.63
N GLU A 162 -12.68 -36.56 -16.66
CA GLU A 162 -11.25 -36.27 -16.53
C GLU A 162 -10.80 -36.46 -15.07
N GLU A 163 -9.58 -36.92 -14.88
CA GLU A 163 -8.99 -37.06 -13.55
C GLU A 163 -8.15 -35.81 -13.19
N LEU A 164 -8.47 -35.21 -12.05
CA LEU A 164 -7.73 -34.10 -11.46
C LEU A 164 -6.88 -34.63 -10.30
N ARG A 165 -5.58 -34.49 -10.42
CA ARG A 165 -4.63 -34.80 -9.34
C ARG A 165 -4.34 -33.54 -8.55
N LEU A 166 -4.77 -33.53 -7.29
CA LEU A 166 -4.70 -32.37 -6.41
C LEU A 166 -3.87 -32.69 -5.16
N ILE A 167 -3.23 -31.69 -4.62
CA ILE A 167 -2.52 -31.77 -3.34
C ILE A 167 -3.43 -31.11 -2.29
N VAL A 168 -3.73 -31.88 -1.25
CA VAL A 168 -4.46 -31.46 -0.07
C VAL A 168 -3.56 -31.74 1.13
N ASP A 169 -3.31 -30.76 1.95
CA ASP A 169 -2.35 -30.86 3.06
C ASP A 169 -0.99 -31.41 2.58
N ASP A 170 -0.58 -32.57 3.03
CA ASP A 170 0.65 -33.27 2.64
C ASP A 170 0.40 -34.47 1.71
N ARG A 171 -0.83 -34.59 1.11
CA ARG A 171 -1.25 -35.76 0.34
C ARG A 171 -1.66 -35.41 -1.07
N VAL A 172 -1.38 -36.29 -2.01
CA VAL A 172 -1.88 -36.22 -3.38
C VAL A 172 -3.16 -37.05 -3.46
N ILE A 173 -4.26 -36.41 -3.84
CA ILE A 173 -5.54 -37.06 -4.10
C ILE A 173 -5.86 -37.00 -5.59
N THR A 174 -6.58 -37.98 -6.07
CA THR A 174 -7.11 -38.01 -7.45
C THR A 174 -8.62 -37.96 -7.40
N LEU A 175 -9.20 -36.95 -8.05
CA LEU A 175 -10.64 -36.74 -8.13
C LEU A 175 -11.11 -36.82 -9.58
N GLN A 176 -12.26 -37.44 -9.82
CA GLN A 176 -12.89 -37.43 -11.12
C GLN A 176 -13.79 -36.20 -11.29
N VAL A 177 -13.75 -35.58 -12.44
CA VAL A 177 -14.70 -34.51 -12.80
C VAL A 177 -16.05 -35.12 -13.09
N ALA A 178 -16.99 -34.99 -12.15
CA ALA A 178 -18.34 -35.47 -12.28
C ALA A 178 -19.15 -34.71 -13.33
N GLY A 179 -18.89 -33.41 -13.44
CA GLY A 179 -19.55 -32.54 -14.41
C GLY A 179 -19.03 -31.13 -14.44
N VAL A 180 -19.46 -30.40 -15.47
CA VAL A 180 -19.18 -28.98 -15.63
C VAL A 180 -20.45 -28.18 -15.33
N VAL A 181 -20.36 -27.20 -14.41
CA VAL A 181 -21.52 -26.37 -14.05
C VAL A 181 -21.76 -25.35 -15.14
N PRO A 182 -22.89 -25.38 -15.88
CA PRO A 182 -23.13 -24.48 -16.99
C PRO A 182 -23.32 -23.04 -16.51
N GLU A 183 -22.88 -22.08 -17.32
CA GLU A 183 -23.15 -20.66 -17.08
C GLU A 183 -24.64 -20.36 -17.40
N VAL A 184 -25.36 -19.80 -16.43
CA VAL A 184 -26.75 -19.40 -16.57
C VAL A 184 -26.81 -17.88 -16.70
N PRO A 185 -27.49 -17.33 -17.73
CA PRO A 185 -27.65 -15.89 -17.87
C PRO A 185 -28.32 -15.28 -16.64
N GLY A 186 -27.73 -14.22 -16.07
CA GLY A 186 -28.24 -13.55 -14.88
C GLY A 186 -27.78 -14.13 -13.54
N VAL A 187 -27.03 -15.22 -13.55
CA VAL A 187 -26.38 -15.79 -12.35
C VAL A 187 -24.87 -15.58 -12.50
N PRO A 188 -24.15 -15.11 -11.46
CA PRO A 188 -22.69 -15.02 -11.52
C PRO A 188 -22.06 -16.36 -11.88
N SER A 189 -21.17 -16.37 -12.88
CA SER A 189 -20.45 -17.58 -13.27
C SER A 189 -19.52 -18.04 -12.16
N LEU A 190 -19.38 -19.37 -12.00
CA LEU A 190 -18.44 -19.95 -11.05
C LEU A 190 -17.02 -19.50 -11.37
N PRO A 191 -16.23 -19.12 -10.35
CA PRO A 191 -14.82 -18.85 -10.52
C PRO A 191 -14.08 -20.02 -11.17
N ALA A 192 -13.07 -19.73 -12.01
CA ALA A 192 -12.33 -20.75 -12.74
C ALA A 192 -11.69 -21.82 -11.83
N HIS A 193 -11.25 -21.41 -10.65
CA HIS A 193 -10.47 -22.23 -9.71
C HIS A 193 -11.31 -22.74 -8.53
N LEU A 194 -12.64 -22.82 -8.71
CA LEU A 194 -13.55 -23.37 -7.70
C LEU A 194 -14.02 -24.76 -8.10
N LEU A 195 -13.84 -25.68 -7.19
CA LEU A 195 -14.29 -27.06 -7.26
C LEU A 195 -15.44 -27.25 -6.29
N LEU A 196 -16.56 -27.76 -6.75
CA LEU A 196 -17.72 -28.10 -5.93
C LEU A 196 -17.84 -29.61 -5.77
N MET A 197 -18.12 -30.04 -4.54
CA MET A 197 -18.33 -31.44 -4.21
C MET A 197 -19.46 -31.57 -3.21
N ASP A 198 -20.14 -32.73 -3.19
CA ASP A 198 -21.15 -32.99 -2.16
C ASP A 198 -20.49 -33.13 -0.78
N LEU A 199 -21.17 -32.66 0.26
CA LEU A 199 -20.60 -32.56 1.59
C LEU A 199 -20.02 -33.86 2.15
N PRO A 200 -20.78 -35.03 2.13
CA PRO A 200 -20.26 -36.28 2.65
C PRO A 200 -19.02 -36.79 1.89
N GLU A 201 -18.98 -36.53 0.59
CA GLU A 201 -17.86 -36.94 -0.24
C GLU A 201 -16.63 -36.03 0.06
N ALA A 202 -16.84 -34.74 0.20
CA ALA A 202 -15.77 -33.79 0.59
C ALA A 202 -15.19 -34.14 1.96
N GLN A 203 -16.04 -34.49 2.94
CA GLN A 203 -15.60 -34.92 4.27
C GLN A 203 -14.77 -36.22 4.18
N SER A 204 -15.18 -37.16 3.35
CA SER A 204 -14.45 -38.44 3.14
C SER A 204 -13.08 -38.21 2.46
N VAL A 205 -13.05 -37.42 1.37
CA VAL A 205 -11.83 -37.11 0.62
C VAL A 205 -10.84 -36.32 1.45
N LEU A 206 -11.33 -35.37 2.20
CA LEU A 206 -10.52 -34.53 3.09
C LEU A 206 -10.19 -35.19 4.44
N GLN A 207 -10.74 -36.41 4.69
CA GLN A 207 -10.59 -37.15 5.94
C GLN A 207 -11.02 -36.35 7.18
N ARG A 208 -12.09 -35.57 7.03
CA ARG A 208 -12.60 -34.68 8.08
C ARG A 208 -13.61 -35.36 9.02
N GLY A 209 -14.05 -36.58 8.68
CA GLY A 209 -15.10 -37.29 9.42
C GLY A 209 -16.42 -36.53 9.38
N ASP A 210 -17.02 -36.27 10.54
CA ASP A 210 -18.24 -35.48 10.72
C ASP A 210 -18.00 -33.97 10.94
N ARG A 211 -16.77 -33.50 10.68
CA ARG A 211 -16.39 -32.09 10.93
C ARG A 211 -16.87 -31.20 9.79
N ILE A 212 -17.31 -29.99 10.19
CA ILE A 212 -17.78 -28.92 9.32
C ILE A 212 -17.01 -27.66 9.66
N ASP A 213 -16.57 -26.90 8.66
CA ASP A 213 -15.81 -25.68 8.90
C ASP A 213 -16.71 -24.52 9.28
N ARG A 214 -17.91 -24.46 8.67
CA ARG A 214 -18.91 -23.44 8.98
C ARG A 214 -20.29 -23.86 8.56
N VAL A 215 -21.29 -23.22 9.15
CA VAL A 215 -22.69 -23.31 8.73
C VAL A 215 -23.15 -21.94 8.26
N GLU A 216 -23.65 -21.86 7.04
CA GLU A 216 -24.22 -20.66 6.45
C GLU A 216 -25.73 -20.65 6.62
N PHE A 217 -26.27 -19.53 7.07
CA PHE A 217 -27.68 -19.33 7.35
C PHE A 217 -28.27 -18.36 6.35
N LEU A 218 -29.34 -18.79 5.69
CA LEU A 218 -30.09 -17.96 4.76
C LEU A 218 -31.56 -17.92 5.24
N SER A 219 -32.01 -16.73 5.62
CA SER A 219 -33.39 -16.47 5.97
C SER A 219 -34.19 -16.20 4.70
N GLN A 220 -35.36 -16.81 4.61
CA GLN A 220 -36.31 -16.48 3.56
C GLN A 220 -37.29 -15.45 4.11
N ASP A 221 -37.42 -14.32 3.40
CA ASP A 221 -38.38 -13.28 3.78
C ASP A 221 -39.80 -13.90 3.86
N SER A 222 -40.37 -13.77 5.02
CA SER A 222 -41.74 -14.30 5.28
C SER A 222 -42.57 -13.23 5.95
N PRO A 223 -43.82 -13.02 5.50
CA PRO A 223 -44.73 -12.09 6.16
C PRO A 223 -45.02 -12.46 7.61
N LEU A 224 -44.83 -13.73 7.99
CA LEU A 224 -45.03 -14.23 9.36
C LEU A 224 -43.87 -13.86 10.29
N PHE A 225 -42.69 -13.56 9.73
CA PHE A 225 -41.46 -13.26 10.51
C PHE A 225 -40.74 -12.02 9.93
N PRO A 226 -41.30 -10.83 10.09
CA PRO A 226 -40.68 -9.61 9.48
C PRO A 226 -39.30 -9.25 10.03
N SER A 227 -38.95 -9.74 11.22
CA SER A 227 -37.65 -9.55 11.85
C SER A 227 -36.78 -10.81 11.88
N LEU A 228 -37.04 -11.74 10.99
CA LEU A 228 -36.46 -13.10 10.97
C LEU A 228 -34.91 -13.06 11.03
N ARG A 229 -34.30 -12.17 10.27
CA ARG A 229 -32.85 -12.02 10.22
C ARG A 229 -32.28 -11.62 11.57
N GLU A 230 -32.82 -10.58 12.23
CA GLU A 230 -32.34 -10.11 13.53
C GLU A 230 -32.56 -11.13 14.63
N GLU A 231 -33.72 -11.77 14.60
CA GLU A 231 -34.09 -12.79 15.57
C GLU A 231 -33.22 -14.04 15.45
N THR A 232 -32.96 -14.52 14.22
CA THR A 232 -32.03 -15.60 13.93
C THR A 232 -30.64 -15.26 14.45
N GLY A 233 -30.15 -14.07 14.17
CA GLY A 233 -28.85 -13.61 14.65
C GLY A 233 -28.75 -13.58 16.18
N ARG A 234 -29.81 -13.17 16.89
CA ARG A 234 -29.83 -13.17 18.36
C ARG A 234 -29.81 -14.60 18.93
N LEU A 235 -30.61 -15.50 18.38
CA LEU A 235 -30.67 -16.89 18.83
C LEU A 235 -29.34 -17.61 18.63
N LEU A 236 -28.72 -17.44 17.47
CA LEU A 236 -27.45 -18.08 17.17
C LEU A 236 -26.31 -17.50 18.03
N LYS A 237 -26.25 -16.17 18.25
CA LYS A 237 -25.23 -15.51 19.09
C LYS A 237 -25.29 -15.93 20.56
N ALA A 238 -26.41 -16.45 21.02
CA ALA A 238 -26.53 -16.94 22.39
C ALA A 238 -25.67 -18.20 22.66
N HIS A 239 -25.40 -19.01 21.62
CA HIS A 239 -24.76 -20.31 21.78
C HIS A 239 -23.53 -20.53 20.91
N TRP A 240 -23.39 -19.76 19.83
CA TRP A 240 -22.30 -19.93 18.86
C TRP A 240 -21.68 -18.60 18.48
N GLN A 241 -20.53 -18.69 17.85
CA GLN A 241 -19.88 -17.53 17.26
C GLN A 241 -20.50 -17.24 15.90
N VAL A 242 -21.20 -16.12 15.81
CA VAL A 242 -21.99 -15.74 14.63
C VAL A 242 -21.41 -14.50 13.99
N ARG A 243 -21.17 -14.58 12.68
CA ARG A 243 -20.77 -13.46 11.82
C ARG A 243 -21.88 -13.07 10.87
N GLY A 244 -22.11 -11.79 10.69
CA GLY A 244 -22.95 -11.29 9.61
C GLY A 244 -22.26 -11.46 8.25
N GLY A 245 -23.04 -11.57 7.18
CA GLY A 245 -22.49 -11.64 5.82
C GLY A 245 -21.61 -10.41 5.45
N SER A 246 -21.90 -9.24 6.05
CA SER A 246 -21.10 -8.02 5.92
C SER A 246 -19.73 -8.10 6.60
N ASP A 247 -19.63 -8.87 7.68
CA ASP A 247 -18.42 -8.89 8.52
C ASP A 247 -17.23 -9.54 7.81
N ARG A 248 -17.48 -10.50 6.91
CA ARG A 248 -16.45 -11.12 6.07
C ARG A 248 -15.80 -10.13 5.13
N ARG A 249 -16.59 -9.30 4.46
CA ARG A 249 -16.08 -8.24 3.57
C ARG A 249 -15.29 -7.22 4.37
N GLN A 250 -15.76 -6.91 5.56
CA GLN A 250 -15.11 -5.96 6.44
C GLN A 250 -13.76 -6.49 6.94
N LEU A 251 -13.65 -7.78 7.27
CA LEU A 251 -12.39 -8.42 7.66
C LEU A 251 -11.37 -8.47 6.52
N ALA A 252 -11.77 -8.87 5.33
CA ALA A 252 -10.93 -8.81 4.14
C ALA A 252 -10.52 -7.36 3.82
N GLY A 253 -11.45 -6.42 3.98
CA GLY A 253 -11.21 -4.98 3.83
C GLY A 253 -10.21 -4.43 4.85
N THR A 254 -10.27 -4.84 6.11
CA THR A 254 -9.36 -4.34 7.16
C THR A 254 -7.93 -4.81 6.97
N MET A 255 -7.70 -6.02 6.47
CA MET A 255 -6.36 -6.55 6.20
C MET A 255 -5.61 -5.76 5.12
N THR A 256 -6.34 -5.32 4.09
CA THR A 256 -5.75 -4.55 2.99
C THR A 256 -5.84 -3.05 3.20
N GLN A 257 -6.61 -2.60 4.19
CA GLN A 257 -6.88 -1.18 4.45
C GLN A 257 -5.62 -0.39 4.83
N ALA A 258 -4.76 -0.95 5.68
CA ALA A 258 -3.52 -0.32 6.08
C ALA A 258 -2.60 -0.08 4.88
N PHE A 259 -2.44 -1.08 4.03
CA PHE A 259 -1.65 -0.98 2.80
C PHE A 259 -2.26 0.04 1.83
N ARG A 260 -3.57 -0.02 1.60
CA ARG A 260 -4.29 0.91 0.73
C ARG A 260 -4.21 2.35 1.21
N LEU A 261 -4.39 2.59 2.50
CA LEU A 261 -4.27 3.93 3.10
C LEU A 261 -2.86 4.49 2.93
N ASN A 262 -1.83 3.69 3.22
CA ASN A 262 -0.45 4.10 3.07
C ASN A 262 -0.15 4.51 1.62
N LEU A 263 -0.51 3.69 0.64
CA LEU A 263 -0.33 3.99 -0.78
C LEU A 263 -1.15 5.21 -1.23
N THR A 264 -2.39 5.35 -0.78
CA THR A 264 -3.26 6.49 -1.13
C THR A 264 -2.63 7.80 -0.67
N ILE A 265 -2.05 7.82 0.53
CA ILE A 265 -1.48 9.04 1.08
C ILE A 265 -0.13 9.37 0.47
N LEU A 266 0.70 8.37 0.19
CA LEU A 266 1.91 8.58 -0.60
C LEU A 266 1.57 9.20 -1.96
N SER A 267 0.49 8.75 -2.59
CA SER A 267 -0.01 9.32 -3.86
C SER A 267 -0.52 10.76 -3.67
N LEU A 268 -1.17 11.05 -2.55
CA LEU A 268 -1.63 12.41 -2.22
C LEU A 268 -0.45 13.37 -1.97
N LEU A 269 0.62 12.89 -1.32
CA LEU A 269 1.86 13.65 -1.15
C LEU A 269 2.52 13.96 -2.51
N ALA A 270 2.56 12.98 -3.42
CA ALA A 270 3.06 13.20 -4.78
C ALA A 270 2.22 14.23 -5.55
N LEU A 271 0.90 14.17 -5.42
CA LEU A 271 -0.01 15.14 -6.01
C LEU A 271 0.20 16.55 -5.44
N LEU A 272 0.47 16.67 -4.14
CA LEU A 272 0.76 17.95 -3.49
C LEU A 272 2.04 18.58 -4.06
N VAL A 273 3.11 17.81 -4.22
CA VAL A 273 4.35 18.30 -4.84
C VAL A 273 4.10 18.73 -6.29
N GLY A 274 3.31 17.94 -7.05
CA GLY A 274 2.84 18.32 -8.38
C GLY A 274 2.07 19.66 -8.38
N GLY A 275 1.13 19.84 -7.47
CA GLY A 275 0.37 21.08 -7.27
C GLY A 275 1.27 22.29 -6.98
N TYR A 276 2.33 22.08 -6.21
CA TYR A 276 3.31 23.12 -5.91
C TYR A 276 4.08 23.58 -7.16
N LEU A 277 4.44 22.64 -8.03
CA LEU A 277 5.11 22.97 -9.30
C LEU A 277 4.19 23.70 -10.28
N ILE A 278 2.90 23.32 -10.30
CA ILE A 278 1.88 24.02 -11.09
C ILE A 278 1.76 25.46 -10.62
N PHE A 279 1.65 25.67 -9.31
CA PHE A 279 1.63 27.00 -8.71
C PHE A 279 2.80 27.86 -9.21
N GLN A 280 4.02 27.32 -9.10
CA GLN A 280 5.24 28.01 -9.50
C GLN A 280 5.28 28.34 -10.99
N ALA A 281 4.83 27.42 -11.79
CA ALA A 281 4.82 27.60 -13.24
C ALA A 281 3.78 28.58 -13.70
N LEU A 282 2.57 28.58 -13.10
CA LEU A 282 1.53 29.57 -13.39
C LEU A 282 1.93 30.97 -12.90
N ASP A 283 2.61 31.07 -11.76
CA ASP A 283 3.20 32.36 -11.33
C ASP A 283 4.16 32.92 -12.38
N GLY A 284 5.00 32.06 -12.95
CA GLY A 284 5.88 32.42 -14.07
C GLY A 284 5.13 32.85 -15.33
N VAL A 285 3.97 32.26 -15.64
CA VAL A 285 3.13 32.65 -16.77
C VAL A 285 2.51 34.03 -16.53
N VAL A 286 1.97 34.29 -15.35
CA VAL A 286 1.39 35.58 -14.99
C VAL A 286 2.38 36.73 -15.22
N LEU A 287 3.62 36.51 -14.89
CA LEU A 287 4.64 37.55 -15.06
C LEU A 287 5.04 37.81 -16.51
N ARG A 288 5.19 36.79 -17.28
CA ARG A 288 5.49 36.95 -18.71
C ARG A 288 4.37 37.70 -19.44
N ARG A 289 3.14 37.58 -18.94
CA ARG A 289 1.97 38.27 -19.49
C ARG A 289 1.62 39.59 -18.75
N ARG A 290 2.53 40.07 -17.92
CA ARG A 290 2.29 41.27 -17.10
C ARG A 290 1.86 42.46 -17.96
N ASN A 291 2.56 42.73 -19.06
CA ASN A 291 2.26 43.83 -19.98
C ASN A 291 0.89 43.58 -20.67
N GLU A 292 0.61 42.36 -21.14
CA GLU A 292 -0.69 42.05 -21.72
C GLU A 292 -1.84 42.24 -20.73
N ILE A 293 -1.65 41.83 -19.47
CA ILE A 293 -2.62 42.02 -18.40
C ILE A 293 -2.81 43.51 -18.12
N GLY A 294 -1.72 44.30 -18.09
CA GLY A 294 -1.75 45.75 -17.92
C GLY A 294 -2.57 46.42 -19.02
N ILE A 295 -2.34 46.06 -20.30
CA ILE A 295 -3.07 46.57 -21.46
C ILE A 295 -4.56 46.18 -21.36
N LEU A 296 -4.86 44.91 -21.06
CA LEU A 296 -6.25 44.48 -20.90
C LEU A 296 -6.99 45.25 -19.80
N LYS A 297 -6.33 45.54 -18.69
CA LYS A 297 -6.89 46.35 -17.60
C LYS A 297 -7.07 47.81 -18.01
N SER A 298 -6.11 48.39 -18.73
CA SER A 298 -6.27 49.78 -19.25
C SER A 298 -7.39 49.90 -20.26
N LEU A 299 -7.72 48.79 -20.97
CA LEU A 299 -8.88 48.70 -21.86
C LEU A 299 -10.21 48.40 -21.14
N GLY A 300 -10.21 48.40 -19.79
CA GLY A 300 -11.44 48.26 -18.98
C GLY A 300 -11.83 46.81 -18.65
N VAL A 301 -10.96 45.82 -18.87
CA VAL A 301 -11.26 44.45 -18.48
C VAL A 301 -11.26 44.32 -16.96
N THR A 302 -12.31 43.74 -16.40
CA THR A 302 -12.51 43.64 -14.95
C THR A 302 -11.57 42.59 -14.31
N ASP A 303 -11.19 42.81 -13.06
CA ASP A 303 -10.35 41.89 -12.29
C ASP A 303 -10.90 40.45 -12.26
N ARG A 304 -12.24 40.33 -12.12
CA ARG A 304 -12.93 39.05 -12.16
C ARG A 304 -12.78 38.32 -13.50
N ALA A 305 -12.83 39.05 -14.61
CA ALA A 305 -12.69 38.46 -15.94
C ALA A 305 -11.27 37.89 -16.16
N ILE A 306 -10.25 38.61 -15.71
CA ILE A 306 -8.87 38.19 -15.74
C ILE A 306 -8.67 36.94 -14.86
N GLN A 307 -9.13 36.97 -13.61
CA GLN A 307 -9.02 35.85 -12.70
C GLN A 307 -9.68 34.59 -13.25
N ILE A 308 -10.91 34.70 -13.77
CA ILE A 308 -11.62 33.57 -14.35
C ILE A 308 -10.89 33.03 -15.59
N ALA A 309 -10.35 33.91 -16.44
CA ALA A 309 -9.59 33.48 -17.62
C ALA A 309 -8.36 32.62 -17.25
N PHE A 310 -7.59 33.04 -16.24
CA PHE A 310 -6.45 32.25 -15.73
C PHE A 310 -6.87 30.94 -15.06
N LEU A 311 -7.97 30.94 -14.30
CA LEU A 311 -8.50 29.72 -13.72
C LEU A 311 -9.01 28.75 -14.78
N LEU A 312 -9.63 29.23 -15.86
CA LEU A 312 -10.03 28.39 -16.99
C LEU A 312 -8.82 27.82 -17.73
N GLU A 313 -7.76 28.60 -17.91
CA GLU A 313 -6.51 28.12 -18.50
C GLU A 313 -5.89 27.02 -17.61
N ALA A 314 -5.87 27.20 -16.30
CA ALA A 314 -5.43 26.17 -15.37
C ALA A 314 -6.32 24.92 -15.39
N ALA A 315 -7.64 25.07 -15.50
CA ALA A 315 -8.57 23.96 -15.63
C ALA A 315 -8.33 23.15 -16.93
N LEU A 316 -8.04 23.85 -18.04
CA LEU A 316 -7.68 23.19 -19.31
C LEU A 316 -6.36 22.44 -19.18
N LEU A 317 -5.36 23.00 -18.52
CA LEU A 317 -4.11 22.31 -18.21
C LEU A 317 -4.36 21.08 -17.32
N GLY A 318 -5.23 21.24 -16.31
CA GLY A 318 -5.66 20.14 -15.44
C GLY A 318 -6.40 19.04 -16.19
N LEU A 319 -7.22 19.41 -17.17
CA LEU A 319 -7.94 18.45 -18.02
C LEU A 319 -6.98 17.69 -18.93
N CYS A 320 -6.12 18.39 -19.67
CA CYS A 320 -5.17 17.76 -20.59
C CYS A 320 -4.11 16.94 -19.86
N GLY A 321 -3.53 17.49 -18.79
CA GLY A 321 -2.57 16.79 -17.92
C GLY A 321 -3.21 15.61 -17.21
N GLY A 322 -4.45 15.77 -16.73
CA GLY A 322 -5.23 14.70 -16.12
C GLY A 322 -5.57 13.58 -17.10
N ALA A 323 -5.94 13.89 -18.34
CA ALA A 323 -6.20 12.89 -19.38
C ALA A 323 -4.94 12.08 -19.72
N LEU A 324 -3.79 12.75 -19.88
CA LEU A 324 -2.49 12.07 -20.00
C LEU A 324 -2.16 11.25 -18.74
N GLY A 325 -2.50 11.77 -17.58
CA GLY A 325 -2.31 11.08 -16.31
C GLY A 325 -3.18 9.83 -16.15
N VAL A 326 -4.40 9.85 -16.66
CA VAL A 326 -5.27 8.66 -16.73
C VAL A 326 -4.65 7.59 -17.63
N LEU A 327 -4.14 7.96 -18.78
CA LEU A 327 -3.48 7.03 -19.70
C LEU A 327 -2.21 6.43 -19.07
N LEU A 328 -1.32 7.27 -18.56
CA LEU A 328 -0.07 6.83 -17.92
C LEU A 328 -0.34 6.03 -16.63
N GLY A 329 -1.37 6.42 -15.87
CA GLY A 329 -1.79 5.72 -14.66
C GLY A 329 -2.35 4.33 -14.94
N TRP A 330 -3.13 4.18 -16.00
CA TRP A 330 -3.62 2.88 -16.44
C TRP A 330 -2.48 1.97 -16.93
N LEU A 331 -1.56 2.50 -17.74
CA LEU A 331 -0.37 1.75 -18.18
C LEU A 331 0.52 1.36 -16.99
N GLY A 332 0.72 2.29 -16.04
CA GLY A 332 1.46 2.03 -14.81
C GLY A 332 0.79 0.98 -13.93
N ALA A 333 -0.55 0.99 -13.85
CA ALA A 333 -1.32 -0.02 -13.13
C ALA A 333 -1.15 -1.41 -13.75
N GLN A 334 -1.22 -1.53 -15.07
CA GLN A 334 -0.99 -2.80 -15.77
C GLN A 334 0.40 -3.37 -15.47
N ALA A 335 1.42 -2.53 -15.45
CA ALA A 335 2.79 -2.94 -15.09
C ALA A 335 2.92 -3.34 -13.60
N ALA A 336 2.20 -2.66 -12.71
CA ALA A 336 2.28 -2.87 -11.27
C ALA A 336 1.41 -4.03 -10.77
N VAL A 337 0.29 -4.33 -11.43
CA VAL A 337 -0.68 -5.36 -11.00
C VAL A 337 0.00 -6.71 -10.82
N GLY A 338 0.84 -7.14 -11.75
CA GLY A 338 1.55 -8.41 -11.63
C GLY A 338 2.41 -8.52 -10.35
N GLY A 339 3.07 -7.43 -9.95
CA GLY A 339 3.85 -7.38 -8.71
C GLY A 339 2.98 -7.38 -7.46
N VAL A 340 1.93 -6.56 -7.46
CA VAL A 340 0.98 -6.44 -6.33
C VAL A 340 0.21 -7.74 -6.15
N THR A 341 -0.30 -8.34 -7.21
CA THR A 341 -1.03 -9.62 -7.17
C THR A 341 -0.13 -10.74 -6.64
N LYS A 342 1.12 -10.85 -7.10
CA LYS A 342 2.07 -11.85 -6.58
C LYS A 342 2.33 -11.66 -5.09
N THR A 343 2.48 -10.43 -4.63
CA THR A 343 2.66 -10.13 -3.20
C THR A 343 1.43 -10.50 -2.39
N MET A 344 0.24 -10.14 -2.89
CA MET A 344 -1.02 -10.45 -2.24
C MET A 344 -1.27 -11.96 -2.20
N ASN A 345 -0.96 -12.68 -3.28
CA ASN A 345 -1.05 -14.15 -3.31
C ASN A 345 -0.08 -14.78 -2.29
N ALA A 346 1.15 -14.31 -2.21
CA ALA A 346 2.14 -14.86 -1.28
C ALA A 346 1.79 -14.59 0.19
N LEU A 347 1.20 -13.44 0.51
CA LEU A 347 0.85 -13.08 1.88
C LEU A 347 -0.53 -13.61 2.29
N TYR A 348 -1.52 -13.51 1.42
CA TYR A 348 -2.93 -13.70 1.76
C TYR A 348 -3.63 -14.84 0.98
N GLY A 349 -2.97 -15.45 0.00
CA GLY A 349 -3.56 -16.56 -0.78
C GLY A 349 -4.65 -16.15 -1.77
N ALA A 350 -4.61 -14.92 -2.28
CA ALA A 350 -5.54 -14.46 -3.30
C ALA A 350 -5.27 -15.16 -4.65
N THR A 351 -6.28 -15.81 -5.25
CA THR A 351 -6.08 -16.80 -6.32
C THR A 351 -6.35 -16.32 -7.73
N SER A 352 -6.56 -15.03 -7.96
CA SER A 352 -7.00 -14.54 -9.28
C SER A 352 -6.05 -13.48 -9.82
N GLU A 353 -5.45 -13.76 -10.98
CA GLU A 353 -4.79 -12.74 -11.80
C GLU A 353 -5.89 -11.90 -12.46
N GLN A 354 -6.20 -10.74 -11.89
CA GLN A 354 -7.09 -9.78 -12.53
C GLN A 354 -6.27 -8.69 -13.20
N GLN A 355 -6.65 -8.36 -14.43
CA GLN A 355 -6.11 -7.18 -15.11
C GLN A 355 -6.70 -5.92 -14.49
N ALA A 356 -5.88 -4.86 -14.39
CA ALA A 356 -6.38 -3.56 -13.93
C ALA A 356 -7.44 -3.04 -14.90
N SER A 357 -8.70 -3.14 -14.53
CA SER A 357 -9.81 -2.58 -15.30
C SER A 357 -9.98 -1.10 -14.95
N LEU A 358 -9.99 -0.25 -15.97
CA LEU A 358 -10.26 1.18 -15.82
C LEU A 358 -11.77 1.40 -15.91
N SER A 359 -12.41 1.69 -14.79
CA SER A 359 -13.81 2.13 -14.80
C SER A 359 -13.93 3.62 -15.17
N VAL A 360 -15.05 3.98 -15.79
CA VAL A 360 -15.33 5.38 -16.12
C VAL A 360 -15.35 6.27 -14.87
N SER A 361 -15.85 5.74 -13.75
CA SER A 361 -15.90 6.46 -12.48
C SER A 361 -14.50 6.79 -11.94
N GLU A 362 -13.55 5.88 -12.06
CA GLU A 362 -12.16 6.10 -11.63
C GLU A 362 -11.42 7.07 -12.53
N ALA A 363 -11.64 6.98 -13.85
CA ALA A 363 -11.10 7.94 -14.80
C ALA A 363 -11.61 9.36 -14.52
N LEU A 364 -12.92 9.51 -14.30
CA LEU A 364 -13.53 10.80 -13.95
C LEU A 364 -13.04 11.33 -12.61
N LEU A 365 -12.83 10.47 -11.62
CA LEU A 365 -12.32 10.87 -10.31
C LEU A 365 -10.87 11.37 -10.42
N ALA A 366 -9.99 10.65 -11.13
CA ALA A 366 -8.61 11.07 -11.35
C ALA A 366 -8.54 12.40 -12.11
N LEU A 367 -9.38 12.56 -13.13
CA LEU A 367 -9.50 13.79 -13.91
C LEU A 367 -9.97 14.96 -13.03
N SER A 368 -10.99 14.74 -12.20
CA SER A 368 -11.52 15.72 -11.27
C SER A 368 -10.48 16.16 -10.24
N ILE A 369 -9.71 15.23 -9.70
CA ILE A 369 -8.60 15.53 -8.76
C ILE A 369 -7.53 16.37 -9.47
N SER A 370 -7.17 16.04 -10.71
CA SER A 370 -6.19 16.80 -11.48
C SER A 370 -6.65 18.24 -11.76
N ILE A 371 -7.90 18.41 -12.16
CA ILE A 371 -8.50 19.74 -12.39
C ILE A 371 -8.55 20.53 -11.09
N LEU A 372 -8.99 19.91 -10.00
CA LEU A 372 -9.10 20.57 -8.69
C LEU A 372 -7.71 21.00 -8.18
N ALA A 373 -6.71 20.12 -8.29
CA ALA A 373 -5.33 20.44 -7.91
C ALA A 373 -4.78 21.63 -8.71
N SER A 374 -5.03 21.67 -10.03
CA SER A 374 -4.59 22.78 -10.88
C SER A 374 -5.32 24.10 -10.55
N LEU A 375 -6.62 24.03 -10.25
CA LEU A 375 -7.40 25.21 -9.83
C LEU A 375 -6.92 25.77 -8.49
N ILE A 376 -6.66 24.91 -7.51
CA ILE A 376 -6.13 25.30 -6.19
C ILE A 376 -4.76 25.96 -6.37
N ALA A 377 -3.88 25.35 -7.15
CA ALA A 377 -2.56 25.87 -7.43
C ALA A 377 -2.59 27.22 -8.17
N ALA A 378 -3.54 27.39 -9.09
CA ALA A 378 -3.70 28.60 -9.88
C ALA A 378 -4.38 29.76 -9.14
N TRP A 379 -5.12 29.47 -8.07
CA TRP A 379 -5.96 30.46 -7.37
C TRP A 379 -5.21 31.70 -6.95
N TRP A 380 -4.07 31.53 -6.28
CA TRP A 380 -3.28 32.64 -5.78
C TRP A 380 -2.62 33.46 -6.91
N PRO A 381 -1.91 32.87 -7.89
CA PRO A 381 -1.34 33.60 -9.02
C PRO A 381 -2.39 34.38 -9.81
N ALA A 382 -3.55 33.74 -10.09
CA ALA A 382 -4.65 34.37 -10.82
C ALA A 382 -5.22 35.60 -10.06
N ARG A 383 -5.34 35.49 -8.74
CA ARG A 383 -5.80 36.60 -7.89
C ARG A 383 -4.77 37.74 -7.84
N MET A 384 -3.47 37.42 -7.79
CA MET A 384 -2.42 38.43 -7.85
C MET A 384 -2.44 39.18 -9.19
N ALA A 385 -2.50 38.43 -10.30
CA ALA A 385 -2.61 39.01 -11.64
C ALA A 385 -3.81 39.96 -11.75
N ALA A 386 -4.97 39.56 -11.22
CA ALA A 386 -6.18 40.36 -11.26
C ALA A 386 -6.09 41.62 -10.44
N ARG A 387 -5.42 41.64 -9.29
CA ARG A 387 -5.39 42.78 -8.34
C ARG A 387 -4.28 43.78 -8.57
N THR A 388 -3.29 43.49 -9.39
CA THR A 388 -2.15 44.37 -9.64
C THR A 388 -2.60 45.61 -10.46
N PRO A 389 -2.33 46.85 -10.05
CA PRO A 389 -2.73 48.02 -10.79
C PRO A 389 -2.07 48.15 -12.16
N PRO A 390 -2.72 48.65 -13.20
CA PRO A 390 -2.17 48.81 -14.56
C PRO A 390 -0.87 49.63 -14.59
N ALA A 391 -0.81 50.71 -13.81
CA ALA A 391 0.38 51.59 -13.75
C ALA A 391 1.65 50.84 -13.30
N HIS A 392 1.52 49.87 -12.38
CA HIS A 392 2.64 49.04 -11.95
C HIS A 392 2.99 47.92 -12.96
N MET A 393 2.07 47.58 -13.85
CA MET A 393 2.28 46.59 -14.90
C MET A 393 2.96 47.14 -16.15
N LEU A 394 2.62 48.38 -16.51
CA LEU A 394 3.13 49.11 -17.69
C LEU A 394 4.40 49.90 -17.40
N GLY A 395 4.61 50.31 -16.14
CA GLY A 395 5.82 51.04 -15.72
C GLY A 395 7.04 50.11 -15.62
N ASN A 396 8.20 50.58 -16.07
CA ASN A 396 9.47 49.88 -16.00
C ASN A 396 10.05 49.80 -14.55
N HIS A 397 9.34 50.31 -13.56
CA HIS A 397 9.71 50.27 -12.18
C HIS A 397 9.27 48.93 -11.59
N ALA A 398 10.17 47.95 -11.54
CA ALA A 398 10.09 46.82 -10.69
C ALA A 398 10.14 47.27 -9.23
N THR A 399 9.05 47.84 -8.70
CA THR A 399 8.93 47.92 -7.24
C THR A 399 8.77 46.50 -6.75
N PRO A 400 9.74 45.97 -6.00
CA PRO A 400 9.54 44.73 -5.31
C PRO A 400 8.29 44.93 -4.43
N PHE A 401 7.44 43.93 -4.38
CA PHE A 401 6.35 43.87 -3.42
C PHE A 401 7.00 43.72 -2.03
N GLU A 402 7.65 44.78 -1.58
CA GLU A 402 8.26 44.90 -0.27
C GLU A 402 7.17 45.33 0.72
N GLY A 403 6.49 44.39 1.23
CA GLY A 403 5.60 44.62 2.35
C GLY A 403 5.82 43.54 3.40
N GLY A 404 5.70 43.90 4.64
CA GLY A 404 5.89 43.08 5.85
C GLY A 404 5.17 41.73 5.96
N THR A 405 4.55 41.29 4.87
CA THR A 405 3.88 39.99 4.71
C THR A 405 4.87 38.82 4.65
N VAL A 406 6.10 39.10 4.31
CA VAL A 406 7.13 38.08 4.03
C VAL A 406 7.61 37.36 5.28
N TRP A 407 7.75 38.04 6.37
CA TRP A 407 8.09 37.47 7.67
C TRP A 407 6.97 36.56 8.20
N ARG A 408 5.72 36.90 7.89
CA ARG A 408 4.56 36.09 8.32
C ARG A 408 4.55 34.70 7.67
N VAL A 409 4.95 34.57 6.41
CA VAL A 409 4.94 33.27 5.70
C VAL A 409 5.94 32.28 6.29
N GLU A 410 7.13 32.72 6.66
CA GLU A 410 8.15 31.86 7.28
C GLU A 410 7.73 31.41 8.68
N TRP A 411 7.15 32.32 9.46
CA TRP A 411 6.58 32.00 10.77
C TRP A 411 5.42 31.01 10.65
N ILE A 412 4.59 31.13 9.61
CA ILE A 412 3.53 30.16 9.33
C ILE A 412 4.15 28.79 9.04
N GLY A 413 5.25 28.73 8.27
CA GLY A 413 5.98 27.50 8.03
C GLY A 413 6.47 26.82 9.31
N TRP A 414 7.10 27.58 10.20
CA TRP A 414 7.55 27.08 11.50
C TRP A 414 6.38 26.67 12.40
N ALA A 415 5.29 27.44 12.40
CA ALA A 415 4.07 27.11 13.16
C ALA A 415 3.44 25.81 12.64
N MET A 416 3.41 25.60 11.32
CA MET A 416 2.94 24.35 10.72
C MET A 416 3.84 23.15 11.11
N MET A 417 5.14 23.32 11.13
CA MET A 417 6.06 22.29 11.60
C MET A 417 5.85 21.96 13.08
N LEU A 418 5.65 22.98 13.92
CA LEU A 418 5.32 22.77 15.33
C LEU A 418 3.97 22.07 15.50
N ALA A 419 2.97 22.48 14.75
CA ALA A 419 1.67 21.80 14.74
C ALA A 419 1.80 20.33 14.29
N ALA A 420 2.63 20.06 13.29
CA ALA A 420 2.93 18.70 12.85
C ALA A 420 3.58 17.85 13.95
N LEU A 421 4.53 18.42 14.71
CA LEU A 421 5.14 17.75 15.86
C LEU A 421 4.11 17.40 16.94
N LEU A 422 3.18 18.30 17.23
CA LEU A 422 2.12 18.09 18.21
C LEU A 422 1.11 17.04 17.71
N LEU A 423 0.66 17.16 16.47
CA LEU A 423 -0.26 16.17 15.86
C LEU A 423 0.35 14.78 15.79
N ALA A 424 1.65 14.66 15.56
CA ALA A 424 2.34 13.37 15.54
C ALA A 424 2.29 12.63 16.89
N GLN A 425 2.02 13.32 17.99
CA GLN A 425 1.87 12.72 19.33
C GLN A 425 0.46 12.17 19.58
N LEU A 426 -0.54 12.58 18.79
CA LEU A 426 -1.92 12.15 19.02
C LEU A 426 -2.09 10.65 18.74
N PRO A 427 -2.94 9.98 19.54
CA PRO A 427 -3.26 8.58 19.34
C PRO A 427 -4.06 8.37 18.06
N VAL A 428 -4.13 7.12 17.60
CA VAL A 428 -4.94 6.70 16.45
C VAL A 428 -6.42 6.83 16.76
N LEU A 429 -7.19 7.32 15.80
CA LEU A 429 -8.64 7.25 15.88
C LEU A 429 -9.06 5.79 15.69
N ARG A 430 -9.67 5.22 16.73
CA ARG A 430 -10.24 3.87 16.70
C ARG A 430 -11.75 4.00 16.50
N PHE A 431 -12.26 3.34 15.48
CA PHE A 431 -13.69 3.24 15.24
C PHE A 431 -14.23 1.95 15.87
N GLU A 432 -15.51 1.92 16.19
CA GLU A 432 -16.20 0.75 16.75
C GLU A 432 -16.06 -0.51 15.89
N ASN A 433 -15.84 -0.34 14.60
CA ASN A 433 -15.63 -1.40 13.63
C ASN A 433 -14.21 -2.01 13.65
N GLY A 434 -13.37 -1.67 14.62
CA GLY A 434 -11.98 -2.11 14.70
C GLY A 434 -11.04 -1.45 13.68
N THR A 435 -11.56 -0.56 12.82
CA THR A 435 -10.74 0.18 11.86
C THR A 435 -9.91 1.25 12.55
N ARG A 436 -8.64 1.36 12.18
CA ARG A 436 -7.70 2.35 12.69
C ARG A 436 -7.39 3.33 11.57
N LEU A 437 -7.66 4.59 11.81
CA LEU A 437 -7.31 5.66 10.88
C LEU A 437 -6.25 6.55 11.52
N PRO A 438 -4.98 6.46 11.07
CA PRO A 438 -3.89 7.31 11.56
C PRO A 438 -3.92 8.70 10.93
N LEU A 439 -5.10 9.36 10.95
CA LEU A 439 -5.29 10.69 10.33
C LEU A 439 -4.32 11.72 10.90
N ALA A 440 -4.05 11.66 12.21
CA ALA A 440 -3.14 12.59 12.86
C ALA A 440 -1.70 12.47 12.32
N GLY A 441 -1.21 11.26 12.12
CA GLY A 441 0.11 11.01 11.54
C GLY A 441 0.23 11.54 10.10
N TYR A 442 -0.79 11.32 9.30
CA TYR A 442 -0.80 11.76 7.90
C TYR A 442 -0.98 13.26 7.75
N THR A 443 -1.85 13.87 8.55
CA THR A 443 -1.97 15.34 8.57
C THR A 443 -0.69 15.99 9.09
N ALA A 444 -0.02 15.37 10.05
CA ALA A 444 1.30 15.80 10.52
C ALA A 444 2.36 15.73 9.38
N ALA A 445 2.38 14.65 8.59
CA ALA A 445 3.29 14.51 7.46
C ALA A 445 3.06 15.62 6.41
N LEU A 446 1.79 15.90 6.09
CA LEU A 446 1.41 16.94 5.14
C LEU A 446 1.81 18.34 5.65
N LEU A 447 1.45 18.67 6.89
CA LEU A 447 1.79 19.94 7.52
C LEU A 447 3.30 20.14 7.64
N TRP A 448 4.04 19.07 7.95
CA TRP A 448 5.48 19.10 8.02
C TRP A 448 6.11 19.40 6.65
N LEU A 449 5.65 18.73 5.61
CA LEU A 449 6.18 18.91 4.26
C LEU A 449 5.94 20.33 3.75
N VAL A 450 4.72 20.85 3.92
CA VAL A 450 4.37 22.22 3.53
C VAL A 450 5.11 23.22 4.41
N GLY A 451 5.13 23.01 5.72
CA GLY A 451 5.81 23.87 6.67
C GLY A 451 7.30 23.95 6.43
N ALA A 452 7.97 22.82 6.20
CA ALA A 452 9.39 22.77 5.87
C ALA A 452 9.70 23.51 4.56
N GLY A 453 8.85 23.36 3.54
CA GLY A 453 8.96 24.13 2.32
C GLY A 453 8.90 25.63 2.56
N LEU A 454 7.90 26.12 3.30
CA LEU A 454 7.75 27.55 3.61
C LEU A 454 8.89 28.08 4.50
N ALA A 455 9.37 27.29 5.44
CA ALA A 455 10.48 27.64 6.33
C ALA A 455 11.85 27.59 5.64
N ALA A 456 11.98 26.85 4.53
CA ALA A 456 13.27 26.62 3.83
C ALA A 456 13.94 27.92 3.36
N SER A 457 13.18 28.96 3.09
CA SER A 457 13.71 30.27 2.68
C SER A 457 14.55 30.96 3.76
N THR A 458 14.39 30.59 5.04
CA THR A 458 15.23 31.10 6.15
C THR A 458 16.69 30.69 5.98
N ILE A 459 16.95 29.51 5.42
CA ILE A 459 18.31 29.01 5.19
C ILE A 459 19.04 29.82 4.09
N LEU A 460 18.31 30.27 3.08
CA LEU A 460 18.89 31.16 2.04
C LEU A 460 19.55 32.39 2.62
N ARG A 461 18.91 33.04 3.61
CA ARG A 461 19.46 34.21 4.29
C ARG A 461 20.72 33.86 5.10
N PHE A 462 20.75 32.65 5.66
CA PHE A 462 21.94 32.21 6.43
C PHE A 462 23.13 31.92 5.53
N VAL A 463 22.92 31.23 4.40
CA VAL A 463 23.96 30.95 3.41
C VAL A 463 24.50 32.22 2.80
N ALA A 464 23.67 33.22 2.58
CA ALA A 464 24.06 34.50 1.98
C ALA A 464 24.86 35.44 2.90
N ARG A 465 25.00 35.12 4.20
CA ARG A 465 25.79 35.93 5.15
C ARG A 465 27.33 35.83 4.93
N LYS A 466 27.81 34.85 4.17
CA LYS A 466 29.23 34.64 3.90
C LYS A 466 29.84 35.81 3.10
N LYS A 467 31.10 36.15 3.39
CA LYS A 467 31.86 37.20 2.68
C LYS A 467 32.11 36.77 1.25
N ALA A 468 31.94 37.69 0.31
CA ALA A 468 32.15 37.44 -1.11
C ALA A 468 33.64 37.55 -1.48
N LEU A 469 34.16 36.56 -2.20
CA LEU A 469 35.53 36.43 -2.63
C LEU A 469 35.83 37.16 -3.97
N SER A 470 34.80 37.37 -4.80
CA SER A 470 34.94 38.03 -6.11
C SER A 470 33.73 38.87 -6.47
N ALA A 471 33.81 39.72 -7.51
CA ALA A 471 32.70 40.53 -8.01
C ALA A 471 31.49 39.65 -8.41
N VAL A 472 31.72 38.52 -9.09
CA VAL A 472 30.71 37.56 -9.51
C VAL A 472 29.98 36.96 -8.29
N TRP A 473 30.74 36.61 -7.24
CA TRP A 473 30.15 36.14 -5.97
C TRP A 473 29.32 37.22 -5.27
N ARG A 474 29.76 38.47 -5.30
CA ARG A 474 29.01 39.61 -4.72
C ARG A 474 27.67 39.78 -5.37
N ILE A 475 27.60 39.70 -6.69
CA ILE A 475 26.35 39.79 -7.44
C ILE A 475 25.42 38.60 -7.07
N ALA A 476 25.89 37.36 -7.14
CA ALA A 476 25.10 36.20 -6.80
C ALA A 476 24.59 36.25 -5.34
N LEU A 477 25.46 36.54 -4.36
CA LEU A 477 25.11 36.65 -2.96
C LEU A 477 24.18 37.84 -2.65
N SER A 478 24.28 38.96 -3.37
CA SER A 478 23.35 40.10 -3.17
C SER A 478 21.90 39.71 -3.45
N HIS A 479 21.71 38.87 -4.46
CA HIS A 479 20.39 38.34 -4.80
C HIS A 479 19.85 37.33 -3.77
N LEU A 480 20.74 36.49 -3.25
CA LEU A 480 20.35 35.51 -2.20
C LEU A 480 20.14 36.17 -0.83
N ARG A 481 20.82 37.33 -0.56
CA ARG A 481 20.59 38.07 0.69
C ARG A 481 19.22 38.69 0.80
N ARG A 482 18.65 39.11 -0.33
CA ARG A 482 17.27 39.63 -0.40
C ARG A 482 16.43 38.74 -1.33
N PRO A 483 16.08 37.51 -0.87
CA PRO A 483 15.39 36.57 -1.70
C PRO A 483 14.04 37.11 -2.08
N THR A 484 13.73 37.16 -3.36
CA THR A 484 12.40 37.47 -3.87
C THR A 484 11.43 36.35 -3.46
N VAL A 485 10.14 36.62 -3.54
CA VAL A 485 9.09 35.62 -3.27
C VAL A 485 9.34 34.35 -4.07
N ARG A 486 9.88 34.43 -5.28
CA ARG A 486 10.18 33.29 -6.15
C ARG A 486 11.34 32.44 -5.71
N HIS A 487 12.43 33.05 -5.21
CA HIS A 487 13.51 32.26 -4.61
C HIS A 487 12.96 31.38 -3.49
N ARG A 488 12.03 31.92 -2.70
CA ARG A 488 11.43 31.20 -1.58
C ARG A 488 10.56 30.04 -2.07
N PHE A 489 9.75 30.27 -3.09
CA PHE A 489 8.94 29.22 -3.69
C PHE A 489 9.79 28.16 -4.41
N ALA A 490 10.87 28.58 -5.08
CA ALA A 490 11.80 27.63 -5.71
C ALA A 490 12.45 26.70 -4.67
N VAL A 491 12.95 27.27 -3.58
CA VAL A 491 13.55 26.48 -2.49
C VAL A 491 12.50 25.62 -1.81
N ALA A 492 11.29 26.15 -1.60
CA ALA A 492 10.20 25.43 -0.96
C ALA A 492 9.76 24.21 -1.79
N ALA A 493 9.58 24.37 -3.11
CA ALA A 493 9.24 23.26 -4.02
C ALA A 493 10.32 22.18 -4.00
N LEU A 494 11.57 22.62 -4.13
CA LEU A 494 12.72 21.70 -4.13
C LEU A 494 12.85 20.99 -2.79
N ALA A 495 12.75 21.73 -1.68
CA ALA A 495 12.82 21.14 -0.34
C ALA A 495 11.72 20.13 -0.09
N SER A 496 10.48 20.42 -0.52
CA SER A 496 9.36 19.50 -0.37
C SER A 496 9.53 18.22 -1.22
N ALA A 497 9.99 18.35 -2.46
CA ALA A 497 10.25 17.22 -3.32
C ALA A 497 11.40 16.33 -2.79
N VAL A 498 12.51 16.96 -2.37
CA VAL A 498 13.65 16.25 -1.77
C VAL A 498 13.26 15.63 -0.43
N ALA A 499 12.43 16.31 0.39
CA ALA A 499 11.96 15.76 1.66
C ALA A 499 11.09 14.52 1.46
N MET A 500 10.17 14.55 0.49
CA MET A 500 9.34 13.40 0.15
C MET A 500 10.20 12.22 -0.30
N THR A 501 11.13 12.44 -1.25
CA THR A 501 12.04 11.41 -1.75
C THR A 501 12.90 10.83 -0.63
N THR A 502 13.47 11.68 0.22
CA THR A 502 14.28 11.27 1.37
C THR A 502 13.47 10.47 2.38
N GLY A 503 12.26 10.92 2.72
CA GLY A 503 11.38 10.22 3.66
C GLY A 503 11.00 8.82 3.17
N MET A 504 10.69 8.69 1.88
CA MET A 504 10.40 7.40 1.25
C MET A 504 11.63 6.49 1.21
N ALA A 505 12.79 7.02 0.81
CA ALA A 505 14.04 6.25 0.78
C ALA A 505 14.39 5.70 2.18
N VAL A 506 14.25 6.53 3.22
CA VAL A 506 14.45 6.11 4.62
C VAL A 506 13.44 5.04 5.04
N MET A 507 12.17 5.18 4.68
CA MET A 507 11.14 4.19 5.01
C MET A 507 11.47 2.83 4.37
N VAL A 508 11.79 2.81 3.06
CA VAL A 508 12.14 1.57 2.34
C VAL A 508 13.41 0.94 2.89
N ALA A 509 14.44 1.75 3.15
CA ALA A 509 15.69 1.26 3.73
C ALA A 509 15.52 0.71 5.15
N SER A 510 14.70 1.37 5.98
CA SER A 510 14.37 0.91 7.33
C SER A 510 13.63 -0.42 7.29
N PHE A 511 12.73 -0.58 6.34
CA PHE A 511 12.00 -1.84 6.16
C PHE A 511 12.94 -2.97 5.71
N ASP A 512 13.76 -2.75 4.66
CA ASP A 512 14.72 -3.75 4.16
C ASP A 512 15.70 -4.16 5.27
N HIS A 513 16.20 -3.19 6.04
CA HIS A 513 17.10 -3.45 7.18
C HIS A 513 16.43 -4.29 8.26
N THR A 514 15.20 -3.90 8.66
CA THR A 514 14.44 -4.60 9.70
C THR A 514 14.11 -6.03 9.27
N MET A 515 13.65 -6.20 8.02
CA MET A 515 13.30 -7.51 7.50
C MET A 515 14.49 -8.45 7.39
N ARG A 516 15.64 -7.96 6.93
CA ARG A 516 16.87 -8.77 6.90
C ARG A 516 17.27 -9.20 8.31
N GLY A 517 17.30 -8.26 9.25
CA GLY A 517 17.65 -8.57 10.64
C GLY A 517 16.70 -9.58 11.29
N TRP A 518 15.40 -9.49 10.98
CA TRP A 518 14.41 -10.45 11.46
C TRP A 518 14.57 -11.82 10.81
N ILE A 519 14.74 -11.89 9.49
CA ILE A 519 14.98 -13.13 8.75
C ILE A 519 16.27 -13.80 9.27
N ASP A 520 17.34 -13.03 9.46
CA ASP A 520 18.62 -13.56 9.95
C ASP A 520 18.52 -14.17 11.34
N ARG A 521 17.64 -13.65 12.17
CA ARG A 521 17.41 -14.15 13.52
C ARG A 521 16.47 -15.34 13.58
N THR A 522 15.36 -15.28 12.85
CA THR A 522 14.28 -16.28 12.96
C THR A 522 14.47 -17.47 12.04
N MET A 523 15.19 -17.30 10.91
CA MET A 523 15.43 -18.38 9.94
C MET A 523 16.83 -18.95 10.07
N LYS A 524 17.02 -19.83 11.04
CA LYS A 524 18.33 -20.48 11.33
C LYS A 524 18.41 -21.94 10.92
N ALA A 525 17.28 -22.62 10.71
CA ALA A 525 17.26 -23.99 10.24
C ALA A 525 17.77 -24.10 8.79
N ASP A 526 18.34 -25.26 8.43
CA ASP A 526 18.90 -25.52 7.11
C ASP A 526 17.81 -25.76 6.06
N ILE A 527 16.74 -26.43 6.46
CA ILE A 527 15.60 -26.79 5.61
C ILE A 527 14.29 -26.43 6.32
N TYR A 528 13.37 -25.89 5.55
CA TYR A 528 12.01 -25.61 5.96
C TYR A 528 11.03 -26.40 5.11
N VAL A 529 10.10 -27.08 5.76
CA VAL A 529 9.10 -27.91 5.13
C VAL A 529 7.71 -27.38 5.46
N SER A 530 6.87 -27.25 4.46
CA SER A 530 5.44 -26.94 4.57
C SER A 530 4.64 -27.86 3.65
N SER A 531 3.32 -27.92 3.85
CA SER A 531 2.45 -28.53 2.86
C SER A 531 2.61 -27.86 1.49
N ALA A 532 2.57 -28.62 0.42
CA ALA A 532 2.57 -28.06 -0.93
C ALA A 532 1.26 -27.30 -1.24
N GLY A 533 0.19 -27.53 -0.48
CA GLY A 533 -1.04 -26.75 -0.48
C GLY A 533 -0.88 -25.36 0.15
N ALA A 534 0.14 -25.16 0.98
CA ALA A 534 0.40 -23.90 1.70
C ALA A 534 1.07 -22.85 0.80
N GLN A 535 0.32 -22.28 -0.12
CA GLN A 535 0.82 -21.31 -1.10
C GLN A 535 0.88 -19.86 -0.59
N SER A 536 0.41 -19.59 0.63
CA SER A 536 0.48 -18.26 1.26
C SER A 536 1.02 -18.32 2.67
N ALA A 537 1.54 -17.21 3.15
CA ALA A 537 2.02 -17.09 4.54
C ALA A 537 0.89 -17.28 5.57
N SER A 538 -0.36 -16.97 5.18
CA SER A 538 -1.55 -17.11 6.03
C SER A 538 -2.23 -18.48 5.94
N SER A 539 -1.77 -19.38 5.08
CA SER A 539 -2.31 -20.74 4.94
C SER A 539 -1.96 -21.57 6.18
N THR A 540 -2.95 -22.29 6.71
CA THR A 540 -2.81 -23.18 7.89
C THR A 540 -2.89 -24.66 7.52
N HIS A 541 -2.50 -25.02 6.30
CA HIS A 541 -2.46 -26.43 5.88
C HIS A 541 -1.53 -27.25 6.78
N ALA A 542 -1.98 -28.41 7.16
CA ALA A 542 -1.32 -29.24 8.12
C ALA A 542 -0.35 -30.24 7.47
N ILE A 543 0.63 -30.66 8.25
CA ILE A 543 1.50 -31.79 7.97
C ILE A 543 1.17 -32.85 9.02
N THR A 544 0.89 -34.07 8.57
CA THR A 544 0.49 -35.15 9.47
C THR A 544 1.62 -35.56 10.43
N PRO A 545 1.30 -36.03 11.64
CA PRO A 545 2.31 -36.49 12.60
C PRO A 545 3.20 -37.61 12.06
N LYS A 546 2.64 -38.45 11.17
CA LYS A 546 3.39 -39.52 10.48
C LYS A 546 4.49 -38.92 9.60
N THR A 547 4.14 -37.95 8.77
CA THR A 547 5.10 -37.24 7.91
C THR A 547 6.16 -36.52 8.73
N VAL A 548 5.79 -35.86 9.84
CA VAL A 548 6.76 -35.23 10.76
C VAL A 548 7.74 -36.27 11.33
N ALA A 549 7.25 -37.44 11.72
CA ALA A 549 8.11 -38.50 12.23
C ALA A 549 9.05 -39.07 11.15
N GLU A 550 8.60 -39.18 9.89
CA GLU A 550 9.42 -39.62 8.76
C GLU A 550 10.49 -38.57 8.46
N LEU A 551 10.18 -37.29 8.44
CA LEU A 551 11.16 -36.20 8.28
C LEU A 551 12.24 -36.21 9.37
N GLY A 552 11.88 -36.56 10.60
CA GLY A 552 12.83 -36.66 11.71
C GLY A 552 13.80 -37.87 11.59
N ARG A 553 13.43 -38.88 10.80
CA ARG A 553 14.27 -40.06 10.52
C ARG A 553 15.10 -39.93 9.25
N GLU A 554 14.94 -38.83 8.53
CA GLU A 554 15.66 -38.63 7.26
C GLU A 554 17.17 -38.57 7.48
N PRO A 555 17.97 -39.35 6.70
CA PRO A 555 19.43 -39.38 6.85
C PRO A 555 20.03 -37.97 6.66
N GLY A 556 20.83 -37.55 7.68
CA GLY A 556 21.45 -36.22 7.69
C GLY A 556 20.74 -35.19 8.55
N VAL A 557 19.54 -35.45 9.04
CA VAL A 557 18.84 -34.59 10.01
C VAL A 557 19.47 -34.82 11.39
N GLU A 558 19.76 -33.71 12.08
CA GLU A 558 20.26 -33.71 13.44
C GLU A 558 19.15 -33.41 14.42
N GLU A 559 18.38 -32.36 14.18
CA GLU A 559 17.30 -31.90 15.04
C GLU A 559 16.09 -31.42 14.22
N LEU A 560 14.90 -31.72 14.71
CA LEU A 560 13.65 -31.31 14.08
C LEU A 560 12.85 -30.46 15.06
N ALA A 561 12.33 -29.36 14.57
CA ALA A 561 11.31 -28.57 15.25
C ALA A 561 10.10 -28.35 14.34
N PHE A 562 8.95 -28.22 14.94
CA PHE A 562 7.73 -27.90 14.22
C PHE A 562 6.93 -26.80 14.93
N VAL A 563 6.11 -26.12 14.18
CA VAL A 563 5.17 -25.12 14.65
C VAL A 563 3.77 -25.61 14.33
N GLN A 564 2.88 -25.54 15.29
CA GLN A 564 1.45 -25.75 15.14
C GLN A 564 0.75 -24.41 15.01
N ALA A 565 -0.38 -24.33 14.32
CA ALA A 565 -1.11 -23.08 14.14
C ALA A 565 -2.60 -23.32 14.12
N LYS A 566 -3.35 -22.44 14.77
CA LYS A 566 -4.81 -22.38 14.74
C LYS A 566 -5.27 -20.95 14.66
N THR A 567 -6.20 -20.65 13.78
CA THR A 567 -6.85 -19.35 13.73
C THR A 567 -8.06 -19.35 14.64
N LEU A 568 -8.13 -18.38 15.54
CA LEU A 568 -9.26 -18.18 16.43
C LEU A 568 -9.87 -16.80 16.24
N LEU A 569 -11.11 -16.66 16.68
CA LEU A 569 -11.73 -15.36 16.85
C LEU A 569 -11.60 -14.92 18.31
N TRP A 570 -11.04 -13.72 18.49
CA TRP A 570 -10.93 -13.11 19.80
C TRP A 570 -11.25 -11.62 19.74
N GLN A 571 -12.13 -11.15 20.62
CA GLN A 571 -12.59 -9.75 20.66
C GLN A 571 -13.02 -9.19 19.27
N GLY A 572 -13.73 -10.00 18.48
CA GLY A 572 -14.24 -9.60 17.18
C GLY A 572 -13.20 -9.59 16.03
N GLY A 573 -11.97 -10.07 16.28
CA GLY A 573 -10.90 -10.16 15.29
C GLY A 573 -10.30 -11.56 15.19
N GLU A 574 -9.86 -11.94 13.99
CA GLU A 574 -9.07 -13.17 13.82
C GLU A 574 -7.69 -12.99 14.42
N VAL A 575 -7.23 -14.00 15.14
CA VAL A 575 -5.90 -14.10 15.74
C VAL A 575 -5.31 -15.47 15.43
N LEU A 576 -3.99 -15.53 15.37
CA LEU A 576 -3.26 -16.77 15.14
C LEU A 576 -2.68 -17.27 16.46
N VAL A 577 -3.07 -18.47 16.87
CA VAL A 577 -2.46 -19.15 18.02
C VAL A 577 -1.44 -20.14 17.50
N LEU A 578 -0.22 -20.05 18.00
CA LEU A 578 0.91 -20.86 17.60
C LEU A 578 1.32 -21.79 18.76
N GLY A 579 1.59 -23.04 18.44
CA GLY A 579 2.24 -23.98 19.33
C GLY A 579 3.69 -24.20 18.91
N THR A 580 4.66 -23.93 19.78
CA THR A 580 6.09 -24.08 19.47
C THR A 580 6.80 -24.86 20.55
N ASN A 581 7.92 -25.51 20.19
CA ASN A 581 8.83 -26.06 21.19
C ASN A 581 9.69 -24.91 21.77
N PRO A 582 9.43 -24.44 22.98
CA PRO A 582 10.13 -23.30 23.53
C PRO A 582 11.59 -23.58 23.85
N VAL A 583 11.95 -24.84 24.19
CA VAL A 583 13.34 -25.26 24.48
C VAL A 583 14.19 -25.14 23.22
N PHE A 584 13.68 -25.62 22.08
CA PHE A 584 14.35 -25.50 20.79
C PHE A 584 14.50 -24.04 20.40
N ALA A 585 13.41 -23.26 20.46
CA ALA A 585 13.41 -21.86 20.07
C ALA A 585 14.37 -21.01 20.93
N TYR A 586 14.49 -21.35 22.21
CA TYR A 586 15.41 -20.68 23.11
C TYR A 586 16.87 -21.09 22.82
N LYS A 587 17.14 -22.40 22.64
CA LYS A 587 18.47 -22.94 22.32
C LYS A 587 19.07 -22.27 21.08
N HIS A 588 18.26 -22.05 20.08
CA HIS A 588 18.68 -21.49 18.80
C HIS A 588 18.44 -19.96 18.68
N ASP A 589 18.03 -19.27 19.77
CA ASP A 589 17.74 -17.81 19.78
C ASP A 589 16.88 -17.37 18.58
N LEU A 590 15.70 -17.99 18.43
CA LEU A 590 14.79 -17.74 17.31
C LEU A 590 13.83 -16.57 17.56
N TYR A 591 13.73 -16.11 18.80
CA TYR A 591 12.81 -15.03 19.15
C TYR A 591 13.40 -13.65 18.86
N ALA A 592 12.68 -12.85 18.09
CA ALA A 592 12.99 -11.44 17.88
C ALA A 592 12.26 -10.62 18.96
N TRP A 593 12.84 -10.48 20.14
CA TRP A 593 12.19 -9.83 21.26
C TRP A 593 11.97 -8.34 21.06
N VAL A 594 10.75 -7.89 21.26
CA VAL A 594 10.38 -6.48 21.51
C VAL A 594 10.48 -6.21 23.01
N GLN A 595 9.94 -7.13 23.79
CA GLN A 595 10.06 -7.16 25.25
C GLN A 595 10.34 -8.59 25.68
N ALA A 596 11.57 -8.83 26.14
CA ALA A 596 12.01 -10.15 26.56
C ALA A 596 11.31 -10.59 27.85
N PRO A 597 11.13 -11.90 28.08
CA PRO A 597 10.57 -12.42 29.31
C PRO A 597 11.53 -12.19 30.48
N GLN A 598 10.98 -11.99 31.66
CA GLN A 598 11.79 -11.81 32.89
C GLN A 598 12.53 -13.08 33.25
N GLN A 599 11.91 -14.25 33.02
CA GLN A 599 12.50 -15.56 33.25
C GLN A 599 12.94 -16.17 31.94
N LYS A 600 14.16 -16.74 31.90
CA LYS A 600 14.70 -17.39 30.70
C LYS A 600 13.84 -18.57 30.24
N GLU A 601 13.33 -19.37 31.19
CA GLU A 601 12.46 -20.52 30.93
C GLU A 601 11.00 -20.12 31.08
N TRP A 602 10.57 -19.16 30.29
CA TRP A 602 9.24 -18.54 30.31
C TRP A 602 8.08 -19.55 30.23
N TRP A 603 8.33 -20.72 29.67
CA TRP A 603 7.33 -21.80 29.50
C TRP A 603 7.09 -22.64 30.73
N LYS A 604 7.96 -22.54 31.72
CA LYS A 604 7.74 -23.19 33.03
C LYS A 604 6.92 -22.26 33.89
N SER A 605 5.76 -22.71 34.31
CA SER A 605 4.89 -22.01 35.22
C SER A 605 4.48 -22.98 36.33
N ASP A 606 4.63 -22.55 37.58
CA ASP A 606 4.11 -23.25 38.74
C ASP A 606 2.63 -22.92 38.98
N ASP A 607 2.08 -21.97 38.26
CA ASP A 607 0.71 -21.49 38.40
C ASP A 607 -0.25 -22.22 37.42
N ALA A 608 -1.53 -22.27 37.79
CA ALA A 608 -2.62 -22.78 36.91
C ALA A 608 -2.87 -21.89 35.66
N ILE A 609 -2.08 -20.82 35.48
CA ILE A 609 -2.21 -19.86 34.36
C ILE A 609 -1.13 -20.13 33.33
N THR A 610 -1.53 -20.39 32.12
CA THR A 610 -0.62 -20.69 31.01
C THR A 610 0.20 -19.47 30.59
N PRO A 611 1.54 -19.55 30.53
CA PRO A 611 2.36 -18.47 30.01
C PRO A 611 2.31 -18.44 28.46
N ALA A 612 2.28 -17.24 27.90
CA ALA A 612 2.30 -17.07 26.46
C ALA A 612 3.09 -15.84 26.03
N ILE A 613 3.56 -15.87 24.79
CA ILE A 613 4.19 -14.74 24.12
C ILE A 613 3.18 -14.16 23.14
N ILE A 614 3.06 -12.84 23.09
CA ILE A 614 2.25 -12.15 22.08
C ILE A 614 3.13 -11.44 21.06
N SER A 615 2.60 -11.25 19.84
CA SER A 615 3.25 -10.40 18.85
C SER A 615 3.00 -8.92 19.15
N GLU A 616 3.85 -8.04 18.62
CA GLU A 616 3.66 -6.59 18.73
C GLU A 616 2.33 -6.15 18.08
N SER A 617 1.95 -6.77 16.96
CA SER A 617 0.66 -6.52 16.27
C SER A 617 -0.55 -6.89 17.14
N TRP A 618 -0.47 -7.96 17.93
CA TRP A 618 -1.47 -8.29 18.95
C TRP A 618 -1.61 -7.16 19.98
N SER A 619 -0.47 -6.78 20.57
CA SER A 619 -0.46 -5.73 21.60
C SER A 619 -1.05 -4.42 21.11
N GLU A 620 -0.64 -3.98 19.93
CA GLU A 620 -1.16 -2.75 19.34
C GLU A 620 -2.65 -2.84 18.98
N ARG A 621 -3.13 -4.01 18.55
CA ARG A 621 -4.52 -4.21 18.13
C ARG A 621 -5.48 -4.27 19.30
N PHE A 622 -5.13 -4.99 20.32
CA PHE A 622 -6.02 -5.28 21.44
C PHE A 622 -5.67 -4.53 22.74
N GLY A 623 -4.54 -3.81 22.76
CA GLY A 623 -4.11 -3.06 23.95
C GLY A 623 -3.60 -3.95 25.07
N THR A 624 -3.19 -5.18 24.78
CA THR A 624 -2.66 -6.14 25.74
C THR A 624 -1.16 -5.93 25.94
N HIS A 625 -0.69 -5.95 27.17
CA HIS A 625 0.70 -5.70 27.52
C HIS A 625 1.31 -6.90 28.25
N VAL A 626 2.63 -6.93 28.33
CA VAL A 626 3.35 -7.93 29.14
C VAL A 626 2.97 -7.77 30.61
N GLY A 627 2.59 -8.86 31.24
CA GLY A 627 2.06 -8.92 32.59
C GLY A 627 0.54 -9.12 32.67
N ASP A 628 -0.19 -8.79 31.59
CA ASP A 628 -1.64 -8.95 31.58
C ASP A 628 -2.05 -10.43 31.56
N THR A 629 -3.21 -10.69 32.13
CA THR A 629 -3.88 -11.99 32.04
C THR A 629 -5.12 -11.85 31.17
N ILE A 630 -5.20 -12.66 30.13
CA ILE A 630 -6.32 -12.67 29.19
C ILE A 630 -7.06 -14.01 29.25
N ASP A 631 -8.32 -14.00 28.86
CA ASP A 631 -9.09 -15.22 28.61
C ASP A 631 -9.07 -15.51 27.10
N LEU A 632 -8.53 -16.65 26.73
CA LEU A 632 -8.49 -17.14 25.36
C LEU A 632 -9.21 -18.49 25.29
N ALA A 633 -10.37 -18.50 24.67
CA ALA A 633 -11.16 -19.72 24.48
C ALA A 633 -11.49 -20.47 25.79
N GLY A 634 -11.72 -19.75 26.90
CA GLY A 634 -12.03 -20.31 28.21
C GLY A 634 -10.78 -20.65 29.07
N HIS A 635 -9.60 -20.38 28.54
CA HIS A 635 -8.35 -20.62 29.26
C HIS A 635 -7.68 -19.30 29.67
N LYS A 636 -7.22 -19.23 30.92
CA LYS A 636 -6.48 -18.06 31.42
C LYS A 636 -5.02 -18.13 30.97
N VAL A 637 -4.59 -17.06 30.31
CA VAL A 637 -3.25 -16.92 29.72
C VAL A 637 -2.56 -15.69 30.31
N ARG A 638 -1.34 -15.84 30.79
CA ARG A 638 -0.49 -14.72 31.21
C ARG A 638 0.49 -14.35 30.13
N VAL A 639 0.48 -13.11 29.67
CA VAL A 639 1.43 -12.59 28.72
C VAL A 639 2.77 -12.36 29.37
N VAL A 640 3.78 -13.16 29.04
CA VAL A 640 5.11 -13.11 29.69
C VAL A 640 6.15 -12.36 28.87
N ALA A 641 5.94 -12.23 27.55
CA ALA A 641 6.86 -11.55 26.63
C ALA A 641 6.16 -11.07 25.37
N MET A 642 6.86 -10.22 24.62
CA MET A 642 6.41 -9.73 23.33
C MET A 642 7.50 -9.92 22.28
N ASN A 643 7.16 -10.50 21.14
CA ASN A 643 8.06 -10.69 20.00
C ASN A 643 7.67 -9.83 18.80
N ALA A 644 8.66 -9.54 17.96
CA ALA A 644 8.42 -8.94 16.66
C ALA A 644 8.09 -10.04 15.65
N GLU A 645 6.91 -9.94 15.03
CA GLU A 645 6.47 -10.82 13.96
C GLU A 645 5.99 -9.96 12.79
N TYR A 646 6.69 -10.06 11.67
CA TYR A 646 6.40 -9.29 10.48
C TYR A 646 5.65 -10.15 9.46
N GLY A 647 4.63 -9.58 8.82
CA GLY A 647 3.78 -10.29 7.84
C GLY A 647 2.51 -10.90 8.43
N ASN A 648 2.27 -10.78 9.73
CA ASN A 648 1.01 -11.15 10.38
C ASN A 648 0.38 -9.95 11.10
N GLU A 649 -0.52 -9.27 10.43
CA GLU A 649 -1.24 -8.10 10.99
C GLU A 649 -2.38 -8.51 11.93
N ARG A 650 -2.81 -9.78 11.86
CA ARG A 650 -3.90 -10.30 12.70
C ARG A 650 -3.51 -10.34 14.18
N GLY A 651 -2.21 -10.46 14.43
CA GLY A 651 -1.64 -10.72 15.73
C GLY A 651 -1.55 -12.21 16.04
N SER A 652 -0.47 -12.59 16.70
CA SER A 652 -0.24 -13.98 17.14
C SER A 652 -0.03 -14.08 18.63
N LEU A 653 -0.39 -15.25 19.16
CA LEU A 653 -0.14 -15.69 20.50
C LEU A 653 0.57 -17.05 20.46
N THR A 654 1.73 -17.15 21.06
CA THR A 654 2.55 -18.36 21.05
C THR A 654 2.49 -19.06 22.40
N LEU A 655 2.12 -20.34 22.36
CA LEU A 655 2.03 -21.26 23.47
C LEU A 655 3.12 -22.34 23.40
N PRO A 656 3.47 -22.99 24.50
CA PRO A 656 4.19 -24.25 24.45
C PRO A 656 3.39 -25.30 23.68
N SER A 657 4.07 -26.10 22.82
CA SER A 657 3.41 -27.09 21.96
C SER A 657 2.57 -28.14 22.72
N GLU A 658 2.96 -28.48 23.94
CA GLU A 658 2.22 -29.41 24.82
C GLU A 658 0.87 -28.83 25.21
N VAL A 659 0.84 -27.55 25.60
CA VAL A 659 -0.40 -26.83 25.94
C VAL A 659 -1.28 -26.67 24.71
N PHE A 660 -0.68 -26.33 23.57
CA PHE A 660 -1.42 -26.18 22.31
C PHE A 660 -2.15 -27.48 21.93
N ARG A 661 -1.45 -28.63 22.03
CA ARG A 661 -2.05 -29.94 21.79
C ARG A 661 -3.19 -30.26 22.72
N ALA A 662 -3.01 -29.96 24.01
CA ALA A 662 -4.04 -30.20 25.01
C ALA A 662 -5.30 -29.35 24.78
N TRP A 663 -5.15 -28.12 24.26
CA TRP A 663 -6.29 -27.23 24.03
C TRP A 663 -7.04 -27.50 22.72
N PHE A 664 -6.32 -27.90 21.68
CA PHE A 664 -6.90 -28.04 20.33
C PHE A 664 -7.01 -29.47 19.84
N ASP A 665 -6.63 -30.44 20.66
CA ASP A 665 -6.67 -31.89 20.34
C ASP A 665 -6.09 -32.19 18.96
N THR A 666 -4.90 -31.67 18.67
CA THR A 666 -4.24 -31.85 17.39
C THR A 666 -2.72 -32.00 17.54
N ASP A 667 -2.18 -33.01 16.86
CA ASP A 667 -0.74 -33.27 16.73
C ASP A 667 -0.18 -32.82 15.38
N GLU A 668 -1.01 -32.22 14.54
CA GLU A 668 -0.62 -31.77 13.21
C GLU A 668 0.33 -30.59 13.27
N ALA A 669 1.35 -30.59 12.43
CA ALA A 669 2.29 -29.49 12.31
C ALA A 669 1.88 -28.55 11.15
N TRP A 670 2.05 -27.28 11.35
CA TRP A 670 1.87 -26.28 10.30
C TRP A 670 3.14 -26.13 9.43
N ARG A 671 4.28 -26.08 10.08
CA ARG A 671 5.61 -25.97 9.46
C ARG A 671 6.61 -26.78 10.22
N VAL A 672 7.56 -27.34 9.51
CA VAL A 672 8.67 -28.13 10.08
C VAL A 672 10.00 -27.47 9.70
N ALA A 673 10.89 -27.37 10.65
CA ALA A 673 12.25 -26.87 10.48
C ALA A 673 13.24 -28.00 10.79
N LEU A 674 14.17 -28.24 9.88
CA LEU A 674 15.17 -29.29 10.01
C LEU A 674 16.56 -28.66 10.14
N MET A 675 17.28 -29.04 11.20
CA MET A 675 18.70 -28.79 11.36
C MET A 675 19.47 -30.00 10.83
N LEU A 676 20.46 -29.77 9.99
CA LEU A 676 21.28 -30.85 9.41
C LEU A 676 22.57 -31.04 10.19
N LYS A 677 23.08 -32.25 10.15
CA LYS A 677 24.41 -32.57 10.68
C LYS A 677 25.49 -31.78 9.92
N PRO A 678 26.55 -31.33 10.61
CA PRO A 678 27.63 -30.60 9.95
C PRO A 678 28.18 -31.35 8.73
N GLY A 679 28.29 -30.65 7.61
CA GLY A 679 28.82 -31.17 6.36
C GLY A 679 27.80 -31.87 5.43
N VAL A 680 26.53 -31.93 5.82
CA VAL A 680 25.48 -32.48 4.95
C VAL A 680 24.97 -31.36 4.04
N ASP A 681 24.89 -31.65 2.73
CA ASP A 681 24.38 -30.70 1.76
C ASP A 681 22.84 -30.62 1.82
N ALA A 682 22.34 -29.43 2.11
CA ALA A 682 20.91 -29.19 2.26
C ALA A 682 20.11 -29.43 0.96
N GLU A 683 20.72 -29.17 -0.20
CA GLU A 683 20.04 -29.35 -1.49
C GLU A 683 19.82 -30.82 -1.81
N THR A 684 20.78 -31.68 -1.44
CA THR A 684 20.67 -33.15 -1.58
C THR A 684 19.54 -33.69 -0.69
N VAL A 685 19.45 -33.25 0.56
CA VAL A 685 18.37 -33.66 1.48
C VAL A 685 17.01 -33.14 0.97
N ARG A 686 16.96 -31.89 0.54
CA ARG A 686 15.76 -31.28 -0.04
C ARG A 686 15.22 -32.13 -1.19
N SER A 687 16.05 -32.41 -2.18
CA SER A 687 15.66 -33.18 -3.37
C SER A 687 15.17 -34.58 -3.04
N ARG A 688 15.75 -35.20 -2.02
CA ARG A 688 15.35 -36.54 -1.56
C ARG A 688 13.97 -36.51 -0.90
N ILE A 689 13.73 -35.54 -0.01
CA ILE A 689 12.42 -35.38 0.64
C ILE A 689 11.34 -35.12 -0.41
N GLU A 690 11.58 -34.19 -1.36
CA GLU A 690 10.61 -33.89 -2.42
C GLU A 690 10.30 -35.10 -3.32
N ALA A 691 11.29 -35.95 -3.59
CA ALA A 691 11.08 -37.16 -4.39
C ALA A 691 10.25 -38.22 -3.64
N GLN A 692 10.40 -38.30 -2.32
CA GLN A 692 9.70 -39.29 -1.49
C GLN A 692 8.28 -38.79 -1.14
N GLN A 693 8.10 -37.48 -0.95
CA GLN A 693 6.85 -36.88 -0.49
C GLN A 693 6.43 -35.67 -1.36
N PRO A 694 5.78 -35.94 -2.51
CA PRO A 694 5.39 -34.88 -3.46
C PRO A 694 4.32 -33.91 -2.92
N GLY A 695 3.68 -34.24 -1.81
CA GLY A 695 2.74 -33.37 -1.10
C GLY A 695 3.40 -32.27 -0.25
N LEU A 696 4.74 -32.27 -0.16
CA LEU A 696 5.48 -31.29 0.60
C LEU A 696 6.17 -30.27 -0.31
N SER A 697 6.27 -29.05 0.19
CA SER A 697 7.15 -28.01 -0.34
C SER A 697 8.35 -27.87 0.58
N VAL A 698 9.53 -28.13 0.05
CA VAL A 698 10.79 -28.16 0.81
C VAL A 698 11.70 -27.04 0.33
N PHE A 699 12.10 -26.18 1.22
CA PHE A 699 12.94 -25.01 0.90
C PHE A 699 14.23 -25.05 1.71
N THR A 700 15.37 -24.90 1.04
CA THR A 700 16.61 -24.61 1.75
C THR A 700 16.57 -23.19 2.34
N ASN A 701 17.29 -22.97 3.44
CA ASN A 701 17.38 -21.65 4.07
C ASN A 701 17.75 -20.55 3.07
N ALA A 702 18.78 -20.79 2.25
CA ALA A 702 19.24 -19.83 1.27
C ALA A 702 18.17 -19.49 0.22
N HIS A 703 17.35 -20.48 -0.18
CA HIS A 703 16.26 -20.28 -1.13
C HIS A 703 15.13 -19.49 -0.48
N LEU A 704 14.67 -19.91 0.70
CA LEU A 704 13.56 -19.27 1.42
C LEU A 704 13.88 -17.81 1.78
N ARG A 705 15.11 -17.52 2.19
CA ARG A 705 15.57 -16.16 2.47
C ARG A 705 15.55 -15.27 1.22
N ARG A 706 16.06 -15.77 0.09
CA ARG A 706 16.02 -15.01 -1.17
C ARG A 706 14.59 -14.72 -1.59
N GLU A 707 13.72 -15.72 -1.47
CA GLU A 707 12.32 -15.62 -1.85
C GLU A 707 11.55 -14.65 -0.97
N ALA A 708 11.69 -14.74 0.36
CA ALA A 708 11.09 -13.82 1.30
C ALA A 708 11.51 -12.37 1.00
N LEU A 709 12.82 -12.13 0.82
CA LEU A 709 13.32 -10.80 0.47
C LEU A 709 12.83 -10.33 -0.91
N ARG A 710 12.64 -11.24 -1.86
CA ARG A 710 12.07 -10.92 -3.18
C ARG A 710 10.63 -10.44 -3.05
N ILE A 711 9.78 -11.17 -2.32
CA ILE A 711 8.38 -10.81 -2.07
C ILE A 711 8.30 -9.43 -1.40
N PHE A 712 9.10 -9.21 -0.37
CA PHE A 712 9.13 -7.93 0.32
C PHE A 712 9.55 -6.77 -0.60
N ARG A 713 10.59 -6.95 -1.44
CA ARG A 713 11.00 -5.92 -2.39
C ARG A 713 9.94 -5.60 -3.44
N GLN A 714 9.20 -6.61 -3.89
CA GLN A 714 8.08 -6.40 -4.84
C GLN A 714 6.99 -5.53 -4.23
N THR A 715 6.71 -5.67 -2.93
CA THR A 715 5.75 -4.82 -2.22
C THR A 715 6.12 -3.33 -2.29
N PHE A 716 7.42 -3.01 -2.30
CA PHE A 716 7.92 -1.63 -2.38
C PHE A 716 8.22 -1.14 -3.80
N SER A 717 7.95 -1.92 -4.83
CA SER A 717 8.17 -1.51 -6.23
C SER A 717 7.42 -0.22 -6.57
N VAL A 718 6.20 -0.06 -6.08
CA VAL A 718 5.41 1.17 -6.24
C VAL A 718 6.05 2.35 -5.51
N THR A 719 6.61 2.11 -4.31
CA THR A 719 7.29 3.16 -3.53
C THR A 719 8.58 3.62 -4.23
N HIS A 720 9.34 2.69 -4.83
CA HIS A 720 10.50 3.04 -5.66
C HIS A 720 10.11 3.83 -6.91
N ALA A 721 9.01 3.48 -7.56
CA ALA A 721 8.50 4.28 -8.68
C ALA A 721 8.16 5.71 -8.25
N LEU A 722 7.55 5.89 -7.07
CA LEU A 722 7.27 7.19 -6.47
C LEU A 722 8.55 7.98 -6.15
N GLU A 723 9.59 7.31 -5.67
CA GLU A 723 10.91 7.91 -5.41
C GLU A 723 11.52 8.47 -6.70
N VAL A 724 11.53 7.69 -7.77
CA VAL A 724 12.03 8.12 -9.09
C VAL A 724 11.22 9.31 -9.62
N ILE A 725 9.90 9.26 -9.52
CA ILE A 725 9.02 10.36 -9.93
C ILE A 725 9.32 11.61 -9.08
N GLY A 726 9.53 11.46 -7.78
CA GLY A 726 9.92 12.55 -6.89
C GLY A 726 11.21 13.25 -7.32
N VAL A 727 12.23 12.46 -7.72
CA VAL A 727 13.51 13.01 -8.25
C VAL A 727 13.27 13.76 -9.57
N ILE A 728 12.51 13.18 -10.50
CA ILE A 728 12.19 13.82 -11.79
C ILE A 728 11.47 15.15 -11.56
N VAL A 729 10.47 15.14 -10.68
CA VAL A 729 9.68 16.31 -10.31
C VAL A 729 10.57 17.38 -9.66
N ALA A 730 11.49 16.99 -8.78
CA ALA A 730 12.45 17.92 -8.15
C ALA A 730 13.36 18.60 -9.19
N VAL A 731 13.91 17.82 -10.12
CA VAL A 731 14.80 18.31 -11.17
C VAL A 731 14.08 19.24 -12.14
N VAL A 732 12.92 18.82 -12.65
CA VAL A 732 12.11 19.62 -13.57
C VAL A 732 11.62 20.91 -12.89
N GLY A 733 11.15 20.79 -11.64
CA GLY A 733 10.69 21.92 -10.85
C GLY A 733 11.78 22.95 -10.60
N LEU A 734 12.99 22.51 -10.24
CA LEU A 734 14.15 23.38 -10.08
C LEU A 734 14.51 24.06 -11.40
N GLY A 735 14.46 23.33 -12.51
CA GLY A 735 14.69 23.87 -13.85
C GLY A 735 13.75 25.00 -14.21
N LEU A 736 12.43 24.77 -14.00
CA LEU A 736 11.38 25.78 -14.24
C LEU A 736 11.55 27.00 -13.33
N ALA A 737 11.87 26.77 -12.05
CA ALA A 737 12.08 27.82 -11.07
C ALA A 737 13.24 28.75 -11.45
N LEU A 738 14.40 28.15 -11.75
CA LEU A 738 15.59 28.89 -12.13
C LEU A 738 15.41 29.61 -13.46
N THR A 739 14.73 28.99 -14.41
CA THR A 739 14.39 29.64 -15.70
C THR A 739 13.50 30.86 -15.47
N SER A 740 12.49 30.76 -14.62
CA SER A 740 11.59 31.88 -14.28
C SER A 740 12.34 33.01 -13.58
N LEU A 741 13.22 32.68 -12.62
CA LEU A 741 14.05 33.65 -11.91
C LEU A 741 14.99 34.43 -12.82
N LEU A 742 15.69 33.76 -13.72
CA LEU A 742 16.69 34.37 -14.62
C LEU A 742 16.02 35.18 -15.74
N LEU A 743 14.89 34.71 -16.27
CA LEU A 743 14.11 35.46 -17.26
C LEU A 743 13.57 36.78 -16.70
N GLU A 744 13.17 36.84 -15.44
CA GLU A 744 12.74 38.08 -14.77
C GLU A 744 13.82 39.13 -14.78
N ARG A 745 15.07 38.70 -14.66
CA ARG A 745 16.25 39.58 -14.54
C ARG A 745 16.98 39.81 -15.83
N ARG A 746 16.36 39.42 -16.98
CA ARG A 746 17.04 39.56 -18.27
C ARG A 746 17.52 40.98 -18.54
N ALA A 747 16.74 42.01 -18.13
CA ALA A 747 17.15 43.42 -18.29
C ALA A 747 18.39 43.76 -17.45
N VAL A 748 18.47 43.32 -16.20
CA VAL A 748 19.62 43.49 -15.32
C VAL A 748 20.83 42.74 -15.89
N LEU A 749 20.66 41.55 -16.39
CA LEU A 749 21.72 40.74 -17.02
C LEU A 749 22.22 41.40 -18.31
N ALA A 750 21.33 41.97 -19.11
CA ALA A 750 21.66 42.73 -20.30
C ALA A 750 22.45 44.00 -19.95
N THR A 751 22.03 44.76 -18.93
CA THR A 751 22.78 45.92 -18.41
C THR A 751 24.18 45.54 -17.90
N LEU A 752 24.29 44.44 -17.15
CA LEU A 752 25.61 43.95 -16.73
C LEU A 752 26.50 43.56 -17.91
N HIS A 753 25.90 43.02 -18.96
CA HIS A 753 26.63 42.72 -20.20
C HIS A 753 27.08 43.96 -20.91
N SER A 754 26.25 45.01 -21.02
CA SER A 754 26.64 46.30 -21.60
C SER A 754 27.67 47.04 -20.77
N LEU A 755 27.73 46.79 -19.47
CA LEU A 755 28.79 47.30 -18.56
C LEU A 755 30.11 46.50 -18.62
N GLY A 756 30.21 45.53 -19.58
CA GLY A 756 31.42 44.81 -19.80
C GLY A 756 31.54 43.42 -19.17
N MET A 757 30.51 42.92 -18.49
CA MET A 757 30.51 41.55 -18.01
C MET A 757 30.45 40.54 -19.15
N SER A 758 31.39 39.62 -19.18
CA SER A 758 31.40 38.55 -20.19
C SER A 758 30.22 37.55 -19.98
N ARG A 759 29.78 36.92 -21.06
CA ARG A 759 28.75 35.86 -21.02
C ARG A 759 29.11 34.71 -20.05
N ARG A 760 30.42 34.43 -19.91
CA ARG A 760 30.92 33.42 -18.99
C ARG A 760 30.73 33.85 -17.53
N GLU A 761 30.94 35.11 -17.20
CA GLU A 761 30.75 35.66 -15.85
C GLU A 761 29.27 35.72 -15.49
N ILE A 762 28.41 36.09 -16.44
CA ILE A 762 26.96 36.05 -16.26
C ILE A 762 26.48 34.61 -15.98
N ALA A 763 26.95 33.64 -16.76
CA ALA A 763 26.64 32.24 -16.56
C ALA A 763 27.16 31.71 -15.20
N ARG A 764 28.35 32.10 -14.78
CA ARG A 764 28.92 31.78 -13.48
C ARG A 764 28.10 32.42 -12.32
N SER A 765 27.67 33.65 -12.46
CA SER A 765 26.82 34.33 -11.46
C SER A 765 25.49 33.63 -11.33
N ALA A 766 24.86 33.25 -12.47
CA ALA A 766 23.62 32.47 -12.49
C ALA A 766 23.82 31.06 -11.87
N ALA A 767 24.94 30.40 -12.21
CA ALA A 767 25.26 29.08 -11.63
C ALA A 767 25.44 29.16 -10.11
N LEU A 768 26.08 30.19 -9.58
CA LEU A 768 26.25 30.40 -8.14
C LEU A 768 24.91 30.70 -7.43
N GLU A 769 24.02 31.44 -8.08
CA GLU A 769 22.68 31.70 -7.58
C GLU A 769 21.87 30.38 -7.54
N GLY A 770 21.91 29.59 -8.63
CA GLY A 770 21.33 28.27 -8.71
C GLY A 770 21.89 27.28 -7.69
N LEU A 771 23.18 27.31 -7.48
CA LEU A 771 23.88 26.55 -6.44
C LEU A 771 23.32 26.89 -5.05
N GLY A 772 23.14 28.18 -4.74
CA GLY A 772 22.61 28.65 -3.46
C GLY A 772 21.20 28.13 -3.22
N VAL A 773 20.32 28.22 -4.24
CA VAL A 773 18.94 27.71 -4.20
C VAL A 773 18.92 26.19 -4.05
N ALA A 774 19.74 25.48 -4.84
CA ALA A 774 19.80 24.02 -4.81
C ALA A 774 20.37 23.50 -3.48
N CYS A 775 21.43 24.12 -2.95
CA CYS A 775 21.97 23.77 -1.63
C CYS A 775 20.96 24.00 -0.51
N ALA A 776 20.26 25.14 -0.51
CA ALA A 776 19.25 25.45 0.50
C ALA A 776 18.09 24.45 0.43
N GLY A 777 17.60 24.12 -0.78
CA GLY A 777 16.52 23.17 -0.99
C GLY A 777 16.92 21.73 -0.65
N ALA A 778 18.11 21.29 -1.10
CA ALA A 778 18.60 19.95 -0.81
C ALA A 778 18.85 19.73 0.69
N PHE A 779 19.53 20.67 1.34
CA PHE A 779 19.83 20.55 2.78
C PHE A 779 18.56 20.56 3.63
N THR A 780 17.65 21.51 3.38
CA THR A 780 16.34 21.56 4.08
C THR A 780 15.50 20.35 3.78
N GLY A 781 15.50 19.93 2.50
CA GLY A 781 14.74 18.77 2.06
C GLY A 781 15.23 17.47 2.70
N ILE A 782 16.53 17.23 2.75
CA ILE A 782 17.11 16.05 3.42
C ILE A 782 16.77 16.09 4.92
N ALA A 783 16.99 17.23 5.59
CA ALA A 783 16.70 17.34 7.02
C ALA A 783 15.21 17.11 7.33
N ALA A 784 14.33 17.74 6.55
CA ALA A 784 12.88 17.55 6.69
C ALA A 784 12.44 16.12 6.32
N GLY A 785 13.09 15.52 5.32
CA GLY A 785 12.83 14.16 4.87
C GLY A 785 13.27 13.10 5.88
N LEU A 786 14.38 13.32 6.59
CA LEU A 786 14.79 12.43 7.70
C LEU A 786 13.74 12.40 8.81
N TRP A 787 13.19 13.55 9.18
CA TRP A 787 12.10 13.58 10.15
C TRP A 787 10.81 12.95 9.61
N LEU A 788 10.49 13.22 8.35
CA LEU A 788 9.35 12.57 7.68
C LEU A 788 9.53 11.05 7.66
N GLY A 789 10.74 10.55 7.37
CA GLY A 789 11.09 9.15 7.43
C GLY A 789 10.92 8.57 8.84
N TRP A 790 11.36 9.32 9.87
CA TRP A 790 11.12 8.95 11.26
C TRP A 790 9.62 8.84 11.59
N LEU A 791 8.82 9.81 11.15
CA LEU A 791 7.37 9.80 11.33
C LEU A 791 6.71 8.61 10.63
N LEU A 792 7.14 8.32 9.38
CA LEU A 792 6.66 7.17 8.62
C LEU A 792 6.99 5.85 9.31
N VAL A 793 8.22 5.69 9.81
CA VAL A 793 8.72 4.47 10.44
C VAL A 793 8.08 4.23 11.82
N TYR A 794 8.15 5.20 12.71
CA TYR A 794 7.79 4.98 14.12
C TYR A 794 6.33 5.30 14.46
N ARG A 795 5.66 6.13 13.66
CA ARG A 795 4.28 6.52 13.93
C ARG A 795 3.32 5.90 12.94
N ILE A 796 3.45 6.24 11.67
CA ILE A 796 2.49 5.84 10.64
C ILE A 796 2.54 4.33 10.42
N ASN A 797 3.73 3.75 10.22
CA ASN A 797 3.87 2.31 10.00
C ASN A 797 3.34 1.51 11.21
N LYS A 798 3.75 1.89 12.42
CA LYS A 798 3.28 1.24 13.65
C LYS A 798 1.76 1.32 13.81
N GLN A 799 1.18 2.47 13.51
CA GLN A 799 -0.26 2.68 13.58
C GLN A 799 -1.05 1.91 12.51
N CYS A 800 -0.46 1.72 11.32
CA CYS A 800 -1.08 0.99 10.22
C CYS A 800 -0.96 -0.52 10.37
N PHE A 801 0.25 -1.01 10.62
CA PHE A 801 0.57 -2.44 10.57
C PHE A 801 0.74 -3.08 11.96
N GLY A 802 0.86 -2.29 13.01
CA GLY A 802 0.98 -2.79 14.37
C GLY A 802 2.40 -3.26 14.77
N TRP A 803 3.42 -3.06 13.94
CA TRP A 803 4.80 -3.41 14.24
C TRP A 803 5.76 -2.23 14.06
N THR A 804 6.86 -2.26 14.80
CA THR A 804 7.87 -1.22 14.78
C THR A 804 9.01 -1.61 13.84
N LEU A 805 9.36 -0.71 12.90
CA LEU A 805 10.55 -0.83 12.07
C LEU A 805 11.74 -0.17 12.77
N GLN A 806 12.95 -0.66 12.48
CA GLN A 806 14.19 -0.03 12.92
C GLN A 806 14.58 1.07 11.95
N PHE A 807 14.69 2.31 12.44
CA PHE A 807 15.10 3.44 11.61
C PHE A 807 16.50 3.21 11.05
N HIS A 808 16.61 3.22 9.73
CA HIS A 808 17.86 3.08 9.00
C HIS A 808 17.94 4.10 7.87
N ALA A 809 18.91 5.02 7.96
CA ALA A 809 19.17 6.00 6.91
C ALA A 809 20.41 5.56 6.11
N VAL A 810 20.24 5.38 4.81
CA VAL A 810 21.36 5.08 3.90
C VAL A 810 22.01 6.39 3.49
N TRP A 811 22.95 6.88 4.30
CA TRP A 811 23.61 8.17 4.14
C TRP A 811 24.22 8.38 2.76
N TRP A 812 24.73 7.31 2.16
CA TRP A 812 25.28 7.37 0.81
C TRP A 812 24.22 7.74 -0.25
N HIS A 813 23.06 7.11 -0.19
CA HIS A 813 21.94 7.44 -1.11
C HIS A 813 21.49 8.90 -0.94
N LEU A 814 21.41 9.36 0.29
CA LEU A 814 21.04 10.75 0.59
C LEU A 814 22.11 11.75 0.10
N ALA A 815 23.38 11.41 0.24
CA ALA A 815 24.48 12.22 -0.29
C ALA A 815 24.45 12.28 -1.82
N VAL A 816 24.21 11.14 -2.49
CA VAL A 816 24.05 11.08 -3.95
C VAL A 816 22.86 11.90 -4.43
N LEU A 817 21.69 11.77 -3.75
CA LEU A 817 20.51 12.57 -4.04
C LEU A 817 20.80 14.06 -3.91
N GLY A 818 21.38 14.47 -2.79
CA GLY A 818 21.76 15.86 -2.55
C GLY A 818 22.75 16.40 -3.60
N ALA A 819 23.78 15.63 -3.92
CA ALA A 819 24.77 15.97 -4.95
C ALA A 819 24.13 16.10 -6.34
N ALA A 820 23.26 15.13 -6.72
CA ALA A 820 22.56 15.15 -8.00
C ALA A 820 21.69 16.42 -8.14
N VAL A 821 20.93 16.77 -7.10
CA VAL A 821 20.09 17.97 -7.08
C VAL A 821 20.94 19.24 -7.18
N ILE A 822 22.05 19.33 -6.45
CA ILE A 822 22.95 20.49 -6.46
C ILE A 822 23.63 20.66 -7.82
N ILE A 823 24.17 19.57 -8.38
CA ILE A 823 24.83 19.58 -9.68
C ILE A 823 23.85 19.97 -10.79
N THR A 824 22.66 19.36 -10.79
CA THR A 824 21.61 19.67 -11.78
C THR A 824 21.17 21.13 -11.66
N GLY A 825 20.97 21.63 -10.45
CA GLY A 825 20.59 23.03 -10.22
C GLY A 825 21.65 24.01 -10.74
N MET A 826 22.92 23.74 -10.48
CA MET A 826 24.01 24.53 -10.98
C MET A 826 24.13 24.53 -12.52
N LEU A 827 23.98 23.34 -13.14
CA LEU A 827 24.05 23.17 -14.60
C LEU A 827 22.89 23.88 -15.29
N VAL A 828 21.65 23.67 -14.80
CA VAL A 828 20.45 24.31 -15.37
C VAL A 828 20.58 25.84 -15.25
N ALA A 829 20.96 26.35 -14.09
CA ALA A 829 21.18 27.79 -13.92
C ALA A 829 22.25 28.35 -14.83
N ALA A 830 23.35 27.63 -15.04
CA ALA A 830 24.42 28.04 -15.95
C ALA A 830 23.94 28.08 -17.42
N MET A 831 23.18 27.05 -17.84
CA MET A 831 22.60 26.98 -19.19
C MET A 831 21.63 28.13 -19.44
N VAL A 832 20.68 28.33 -18.51
CA VAL A 832 19.68 29.41 -18.63
C VAL A 832 20.34 30.78 -18.57
N GLY A 833 21.34 30.98 -17.70
CA GLY A 833 22.11 32.22 -17.64
C GLY A 833 22.87 32.54 -18.94
N ARG A 834 23.47 31.54 -19.59
CA ARG A 834 24.09 31.70 -20.93
C ARG A 834 23.04 32.05 -21.98
N TRP A 835 21.91 31.40 -21.97
CA TRP A 835 20.81 31.63 -22.92
C TRP A 835 20.20 33.03 -22.72
N ALA A 836 19.96 33.46 -21.48
CA ALA A 836 19.43 34.77 -21.15
C ALA A 836 20.38 35.93 -21.62
N ALA A 837 21.69 35.70 -21.60
CA ALA A 837 22.67 36.63 -22.11
C ALA A 837 22.77 36.71 -23.65
N LEU A 838 22.09 35.81 -24.38
CA LEU A 838 22.02 35.78 -25.85
C LEU A 838 20.80 36.53 -26.41
N LEU A 839 19.80 36.77 -25.60
CA LEU A 839 18.56 37.42 -26.04
C LEU A 839 18.80 38.93 -26.20
N PRO A 840 18.51 39.56 -27.35
CA PRO A 840 18.62 40.98 -27.53
C PRO A 840 17.72 41.70 -26.54
N SER A 841 18.23 42.81 -26.00
CA SER A 841 17.41 43.76 -25.25
C SER A 841 16.45 44.44 -26.24
N GLU A 842 15.17 44.33 -26.07
CA GLU A 842 14.14 44.95 -26.91
C GLU A 842 14.16 46.52 -26.87
N HIS A 843 15.24 47.13 -26.46
CA HIS A 843 15.40 48.60 -26.30
C HIS A 843 16.43 49.20 -27.23
N THR A 844 16.79 48.56 -28.38
CA THR A 844 17.68 49.15 -29.34
C THR A 844 17.06 49.50 -30.68
N GLU A 845 15.75 49.67 -30.71
CA GLU A 845 15.02 50.27 -31.83
C GLU A 845 14.15 51.43 -31.33
N GLU A 846 14.75 52.59 -31.08
CA GLU A 846 14.24 53.94 -31.25
C GLU A 846 15.44 54.87 -31.53
#